data_ef345f1d7cac2acaff9b4bd55089c16c
#
_entry.id   ef345f1d7cac2acaff9b4bd55089c16c
#
_cell.length_a   1.000
_cell.length_b   1.000
_cell.length_c   1.000
_cell.angle_alpha   90.00
_cell.angle_beta   90.00
_cell.angle_gamma   90.00
#
_symmetry.space_group_name_H-M   'P 1'
#
loop_
_entity.id
_entity.type
_entity.pdbx_description
1 polymer ?
#
loop_
_entity_poly.entity_id
_entity_poly.type
_entity_poly.pdbx_seq_one_letter_code
_entity_poly.pdbx_strand_id
1 'polypeptide(L)'
;MVEHGGNLKKYAQLAGCAETEILDFSINLNPDGPPEGLFQVCFKALDEIGPYQAPHADHLSELAGKKWNIAPEKILFGNGSSELLDLYIRNADADRAVIVTPGYLEYAENCRQAGIPMAGFHLKEENGFRLDLAEMSAFLHPRDLVILGNPDNPTGQTVPANELYDFIQSHSEQKFLIDEAFADFTGETLLKFDLPDHAAVLRSMTKFYAAAGLRLGYIIASDGVIRDLREQQIPWSIGTVALHAAEYLLGLPDDPGHTAELREELKAELSSMGLKVYPSAANYLLVKTPRPLFMELLKEKIAVRDCSNYPGLDGHFIRIGLRRRDDNLKLVTALRKILKLAPPHLKLPKKKPALMIQGTCSNAGKSVLCAAFCRILLQDGFAAAPFKAQNMSLNSAVTPDGGEIGRAQALQAEACRIDPDVRMNPILLKPNSELGSQVILLGKPIGNFKVRDYFARKKELWEDVKKAYDSLSASYDCMVLEGAGSPGEINLKSTDVVNMRMAQYAQSPVLLAGDIDRGGVYASFIGTYATFEPWERELLYGFAVNKFRGDPTLLADAHEYVRRMTGKEVVGVFDFLPDLGLPEEDSVGFAFAPKAEKRSDPLDIAVIHLGHIANFTDLAPLDIEPDVQIRTVDCGDELGQPDVIILPGSKGVADDIARMKRNGLFAAVEKSSAYLVGICGGLQILGEKLLDPNGVESEMSEMECMRKLPLTTVMQEKKMLRHTSAVTRSGLAVRGYEIHHGETFCRVKDGLSVMYSEDGREIGYEAEGILATYLHGIFDDDAFRRQFLNSVRIRKGWNALPQTCEYGFENALNRLADHVRSRIDLEKLYRKMGLK
;
A
#
# COMPACT_ATOMS: atom_id res chain seq x y z
N MET A 1 33.52 30.34 0.06
CA MET A 1 32.61 29.23 0.50
C MET A 1 32.41 28.33 -0.71
N VAL A 2 32.76 27.08 -0.58
CA VAL A 2 32.60 26.09 -1.67
C VAL A 2 31.12 25.89 -1.98
N GLU A 3 30.77 25.90 -3.26
CA GLU A 3 29.39 25.67 -3.69
C GLU A 3 29.15 24.18 -3.91
N HIS A 4 28.15 23.61 -3.24
CA HIS A 4 27.74 22.22 -3.31
C HIS A 4 26.35 22.06 -3.95
N GLY A 5 25.97 20.81 -4.35
CA GLY A 5 24.61 20.46 -4.71
C GLY A 5 23.66 20.50 -3.51
N GLY A 6 22.35 20.34 -3.74
CA GLY A 6 21.33 20.26 -2.69
C GLY A 6 20.83 21.60 -2.15
N ASN A 7 21.20 22.73 -2.74
CA ASN A 7 20.68 24.03 -2.32
C ASN A 7 19.33 24.33 -2.99
N LEU A 8 18.27 23.60 -2.56
CA LEU A 8 16.93 23.71 -3.13
C LEU A 8 16.38 25.13 -3.10
N LYS A 9 16.65 25.90 -2.02
CA LYS A 9 16.21 27.28 -1.90
C LYS A 9 16.77 28.16 -3.00
N LYS A 10 18.11 28.04 -3.28
CA LYS A 10 18.77 28.77 -4.37
C LYS A 10 18.20 28.34 -5.72
N TYR A 11 18.03 27.02 -5.93
CA TYR A 11 17.52 26.49 -7.20
C TYR A 11 16.07 26.94 -7.45
N ALA A 12 15.21 26.92 -6.44
CA ALA A 12 13.83 27.40 -6.53
C ALA A 12 13.76 28.90 -6.88
N GLN A 13 14.61 29.72 -6.25
CA GLN A 13 14.73 31.15 -6.59
C GLN A 13 15.15 31.38 -8.04
N LEU A 14 16.15 30.64 -8.53
CA LEU A 14 16.61 30.74 -9.91
C LEU A 14 15.58 30.22 -10.94
N ALA A 15 14.81 29.21 -10.57
CA ALA A 15 13.76 28.63 -11.40
C ALA A 15 12.42 29.40 -11.34
N GLY A 16 12.24 30.28 -10.35
CA GLY A 16 10.98 31.00 -10.14
C GLY A 16 9.82 30.12 -9.68
N CYS A 17 10.08 29.10 -8.85
CA CYS A 17 9.10 28.14 -8.37
C CYS A 17 9.27 27.82 -6.87
N ALA A 18 8.41 26.97 -6.29
CA ALA A 18 8.57 26.50 -4.92
C ALA A 18 9.68 25.43 -4.83
N GLU A 19 10.34 25.31 -3.67
CA GLU A 19 11.36 24.28 -3.40
C GLU A 19 10.85 22.86 -3.65
N THR A 20 9.59 22.60 -3.32
CA THR A 20 8.91 21.32 -3.51
C THR A 20 8.67 20.93 -4.98
N GLU A 21 8.81 21.88 -5.90
CA GLU A 21 8.66 21.64 -7.32
C GLU A 21 9.98 21.26 -8.02
N ILE A 22 11.12 21.43 -7.33
CA ILE A 22 12.43 21.09 -7.87
C ILE A 22 12.69 19.60 -7.75
N LEU A 23 12.94 18.95 -8.87
CA LEU A 23 13.44 17.58 -8.94
C LEU A 23 14.98 17.62 -8.87
N ASP A 24 15.54 17.19 -7.74
CA ASP A 24 16.95 17.39 -7.42
C ASP A 24 17.83 16.19 -7.78
N PHE A 25 18.57 16.27 -8.86
CA PHE A 25 19.66 15.36 -9.27
C PHE A 25 21.06 15.88 -8.89
N SER A 26 21.14 17.01 -8.19
CA SER A 26 22.44 17.58 -7.79
C SER A 26 23.05 16.87 -6.58
N ILE A 27 22.23 16.13 -5.83
CA ILE A 27 22.65 15.25 -4.73
C ILE A 27 22.80 13.81 -5.21
N ASN A 28 23.56 13.02 -4.45
CA ASN A 28 23.92 11.64 -4.78
C ASN A 28 23.60 10.72 -3.59
N LEU A 29 22.32 10.65 -3.24
CA LEU A 29 21.79 9.72 -2.25
C LEU A 29 21.31 8.43 -2.92
N ASN A 30 21.18 7.35 -2.15
CA ASN A 30 20.63 6.09 -2.65
C ASN A 30 19.23 6.31 -3.27
N PRO A 31 18.99 5.91 -4.52
CA PRO A 31 17.72 6.10 -5.20
C PRO A 31 16.55 5.36 -4.54
N ASP A 32 16.81 4.27 -3.80
CA ASP A 32 15.78 3.51 -3.07
C ASP A 32 15.30 4.25 -1.81
N GLY A 33 16.02 5.30 -1.37
CA GLY A 33 15.70 6.09 -0.19
C GLY A 33 16.27 5.49 1.10
N PRO A 34 15.85 6.02 2.27
CA PRO A 34 16.28 5.49 3.57
C PRO A 34 15.75 4.06 3.79
N PRO A 35 16.51 3.21 4.53
CA PRO A 35 16.07 1.86 4.89
C PRO A 35 14.74 1.85 5.64
N GLU A 36 13.94 0.81 5.39
CA GLU A 36 12.70 0.56 6.13
C GLU A 36 13.00 0.47 7.63
N GLY A 37 12.22 1.16 8.47
CA GLY A 37 12.41 1.15 9.92
C GLY A 37 13.32 2.26 10.46
N LEU A 38 14.15 2.91 9.64
CA LEU A 38 15.03 4.00 10.12
C LEU A 38 14.24 5.14 10.76
N PHE A 39 13.10 5.52 10.19
CA PHE A 39 12.25 6.57 10.75
C PHE A 39 11.73 6.22 12.14
N GLN A 40 11.30 4.98 12.35
CA GLN A 40 10.78 4.50 13.63
C GLN A 40 11.87 4.53 14.70
N VAL A 41 13.09 4.15 14.35
CA VAL A 41 14.27 4.23 15.25
C VAL A 41 14.54 5.68 15.63
N CYS A 42 14.59 6.59 14.66
CA CYS A 42 14.77 8.02 14.92
C CYS A 42 13.63 8.60 15.80
N PHE A 43 12.39 8.21 15.54
CA PHE A 43 11.24 8.67 16.32
C PHE A 43 11.32 8.20 17.77
N LYS A 44 11.66 6.92 18.00
CA LYS A 44 11.86 6.37 19.34
C LYS A 44 13.01 7.06 20.09
N ALA A 45 14.09 7.39 19.40
CA ALA A 45 15.23 8.08 20.01
C ALA A 45 14.91 9.48 20.54
N LEU A 46 13.77 10.09 20.11
CA LEU A 46 13.31 11.37 20.66
C LEU A 46 12.91 11.28 22.15
N ASP A 47 12.57 10.11 22.65
CA ASP A 47 12.29 9.89 24.07
C ASP A 47 13.56 10.03 24.93
N GLU A 48 14.74 9.92 24.33
CA GLU A 48 16.05 9.90 24.99
C GLU A 48 16.88 11.20 24.78
N ILE A 49 16.29 12.25 24.24
CA ILE A 49 17.00 13.52 23.97
C ILE A 49 17.31 14.36 25.21
N GLY A 50 16.72 13.99 26.36
CA GLY A 50 16.91 14.73 27.62
C GLY A 50 18.30 14.58 28.23
N PRO A 51 18.81 13.36 28.48
CA PRO A 51 20.12 13.12 29.07
C PRO A 51 21.25 13.26 28.05
N TYR A 52 22.44 13.62 28.53
CA TYR A 52 23.65 13.49 27.72
C TYR A 52 23.99 12.03 27.49
N GLN A 53 24.32 11.70 26.25
CA GLN A 53 24.92 10.41 25.88
C GLN A 53 26.40 10.37 26.30
N ALA A 54 27.09 9.25 26.06
CA ALA A 54 28.54 9.18 26.23
C ALA A 54 29.24 10.24 25.37
N PRO A 55 30.31 10.88 25.85
CA PRO A 55 31.00 11.97 25.14
C PRO A 55 31.49 11.59 23.73
N HIS A 56 31.87 10.32 23.57
CA HIS A 56 32.29 9.71 22.33
C HIS A 56 31.40 8.50 22.04
N ALA A 57 31.22 8.17 20.79
CA ALA A 57 30.35 7.08 20.34
C ALA A 57 31.10 5.72 20.32
N ASP A 58 31.75 5.35 21.43
CA ASP A 58 32.60 4.14 21.51
C ASP A 58 31.85 2.86 21.19
N HIS A 59 30.59 2.76 21.61
CA HIS A 59 29.73 1.61 21.29
C HIS A 59 29.49 1.43 19.77
N LEU A 60 29.49 2.53 19.00
CA LEU A 60 29.40 2.47 17.53
C LEU A 60 30.71 1.92 16.94
N SER A 61 31.86 2.29 17.52
CA SER A 61 33.16 1.74 17.13
C SER A 61 33.23 0.23 17.37
N GLU A 62 32.63 -0.27 18.47
CA GLU A 62 32.50 -1.69 18.74
C GLU A 62 31.61 -2.41 17.71
N LEU A 63 30.47 -1.80 17.33
CA LEU A 63 29.55 -2.37 16.35
C LEU A 63 30.19 -2.39 14.95
N ALA A 64 30.82 -1.28 14.53
CA ALA A 64 31.53 -1.20 13.26
C ALA A 64 32.72 -2.16 13.23
N GLY A 65 33.44 -2.29 14.36
CA GLY A 65 34.54 -3.24 14.53
C GLY A 65 34.09 -4.69 14.29
N LYS A 66 32.95 -5.07 14.81
CA LYS A 66 32.32 -6.39 14.57
C LYS A 66 31.93 -6.57 13.10
N LYS A 67 31.34 -5.53 12.47
CA LYS A 67 30.91 -5.58 11.07
C LYS A 67 32.08 -5.77 10.12
N TRP A 68 33.18 -5.05 10.33
CA TRP A 68 34.35 -5.05 9.45
C TRP A 68 35.49 -5.94 9.91
N ASN A 69 35.37 -6.60 11.07
CA ASN A 69 36.44 -7.37 11.72
C ASN A 69 37.70 -6.54 11.98
N ILE A 70 37.51 -5.31 12.50
CA ILE A 70 38.54 -4.33 12.82
C ILE A 70 38.48 -4.04 14.32
N ALA A 71 39.66 -3.83 14.97
CA ALA A 71 39.71 -3.47 16.38
C ALA A 71 39.02 -2.11 16.61
N PRO A 72 38.12 -1.98 17.61
CA PRO A 72 37.37 -0.74 17.85
C PRO A 72 38.24 0.49 18.08
N GLU A 73 39.44 0.31 18.62
CA GLU A 73 40.45 1.36 18.88
C GLU A 73 40.95 2.01 17.58
N LYS A 74 40.78 1.34 16.44
CA LYS A 74 41.11 1.84 15.09
C LYS A 74 39.98 2.60 14.41
N ILE A 75 38.82 2.81 15.11
CA ILE A 75 37.62 3.40 14.53
C ILE A 75 37.16 4.62 15.34
N LEU A 76 36.87 5.72 14.68
CA LEU A 76 36.30 6.92 15.30
C LEU A 76 35.08 7.38 14.51
N PHE A 77 33.94 7.54 15.18
CA PHE A 77 32.73 8.12 14.62
C PHE A 77 32.71 9.64 14.78
N GLY A 78 32.06 10.34 13.85
CA GLY A 78 31.91 11.79 13.86
C GLY A 78 30.62 12.30 13.23
N ASN A 79 30.40 13.60 13.37
CA ASN A 79 29.26 14.32 12.83
C ASN A 79 29.37 14.46 11.29
N GLY A 80 29.18 13.33 10.62
CA GLY A 80 29.49 13.14 9.20
C GLY A 80 30.98 12.94 8.94
N SER A 81 31.29 12.41 7.76
CA SER A 81 32.69 12.27 7.31
C SER A 81 33.43 13.64 7.19
N SER A 82 32.69 14.74 7.09
CA SER A 82 33.27 16.09 6.98
C SER A 82 33.98 16.53 8.25
N GLU A 83 33.47 16.22 9.44
CA GLU A 83 34.17 16.49 10.71
C GLU A 83 35.52 15.73 10.77
N LEU A 84 35.47 14.46 10.41
CA LEU A 84 36.63 13.58 10.47
C LEU A 84 37.66 13.90 9.40
N LEU A 85 37.22 14.36 8.23
CA LEU A 85 38.08 14.89 7.19
C LEU A 85 38.90 16.10 7.68
N ASP A 86 38.22 17.07 8.28
CA ASP A 86 38.84 18.27 8.85
C ASP A 86 39.82 17.92 9.99
N LEU A 87 39.37 17.06 10.93
CA LEU A 87 40.20 16.58 12.03
C LEU A 87 41.45 15.86 11.53
N TYR A 88 41.34 14.96 10.56
CA TYR A 88 42.46 14.21 10.05
C TYR A 88 43.47 15.12 9.34
N ILE A 89 43.03 16.03 8.45
CA ILE A 89 43.90 16.95 7.70
C ILE A 89 44.62 17.88 8.65
N ARG A 90 43.96 18.46 9.64
CA ARG A 90 44.59 19.35 10.62
C ARG A 90 45.65 18.63 11.47
N ASN A 91 45.53 17.33 11.68
CA ASN A 91 46.47 16.52 12.43
C ASN A 91 47.51 15.80 11.55
N ALA A 92 47.41 15.94 10.23
CA ALA A 92 48.34 15.30 9.33
C ALA A 92 49.68 16.05 9.39
N ASP A 93 50.70 15.43 10.00
CA ASP A 93 52.08 15.89 9.90
C ASP A 93 52.58 15.58 8.48
N ALA A 94 52.42 16.57 7.55
CA ALA A 94 52.72 16.43 6.13
C ALA A 94 53.29 17.74 5.60
N ASP A 95 54.27 17.66 4.71
CA ASP A 95 54.91 18.81 4.10
C ASP A 95 54.06 19.41 2.97
N ARG A 96 53.25 18.55 2.31
CA ARG A 96 52.39 18.90 1.19
C ARG A 96 51.21 17.93 1.10
N ALA A 97 50.04 18.45 0.72
CA ALA A 97 48.89 17.62 0.35
C ALA A 97 48.81 17.43 -1.17
N VAL A 98 48.80 16.21 -1.63
CA VAL A 98 48.53 15.83 -3.02
C VAL A 98 47.06 15.47 -3.16
N ILE A 99 46.33 16.31 -3.90
CA ILE A 99 44.86 16.16 -4.08
C ILE A 99 44.60 15.71 -5.50
N VAL A 100 43.93 14.59 -5.67
CA VAL A 100 43.46 14.12 -6.98
C VAL A 100 42.33 15.02 -7.47
N THR A 101 42.44 15.54 -8.70
CA THR A 101 41.52 16.49 -9.30
C THR A 101 41.11 16.08 -10.72
N PRO A 102 39.87 16.30 -11.17
CA PRO A 102 38.74 16.82 -10.36
C PRO A 102 38.42 15.89 -9.20
N GLY A 103 38.19 16.41 -8.01
CA GLY A 103 37.94 15.67 -6.77
C GLY A 103 37.03 16.46 -5.83
N TYR A 104 36.62 15.88 -4.72
CA TYR A 104 35.72 16.55 -3.77
C TYR A 104 36.34 17.83 -3.23
N LEU A 105 35.66 18.95 -3.43
CA LEU A 105 36.18 20.29 -3.22
C LEU A 105 36.62 20.61 -1.78
N GLU A 106 36.05 19.92 -0.80
CA GLU A 106 36.40 20.11 0.61
C GLU A 106 37.79 19.60 0.95
N TYR A 107 38.41 18.72 0.15
CA TYR A 107 39.78 18.32 0.39
C TYR A 107 40.71 19.53 0.33
N ALA A 108 40.60 20.32 -0.72
CA ALA A 108 41.40 21.53 -0.89
C ALA A 108 41.06 22.62 0.13
N GLU A 109 39.80 22.79 0.47
CA GLU A 109 39.35 23.79 1.44
C GLU A 109 39.89 23.47 2.85
N ASN A 110 39.82 22.20 3.27
CA ASN A 110 40.34 21.77 4.57
C ASN A 110 41.88 21.89 4.64
N CYS A 111 42.62 21.52 3.56
CA CYS A 111 44.08 21.72 3.49
C CYS A 111 44.43 23.20 3.58
N ARG A 112 43.69 24.06 2.89
CA ARG A 112 43.89 25.53 2.94
C ARG A 112 43.68 26.07 4.37
N GLN A 113 42.63 25.58 5.07
CA GLN A 113 42.36 25.99 6.46
C GLN A 113 43.41 25.47 7.43
N ALA A 114 43.93 24.27 7.19
CA ALA A 114 45.05 23.71 7.97
C ALA A 114 46.41 24.35 7.65
N GLY A 115 46.52 25.16 6.61
CA GLY A 115 47.77 25.77 6.20
C GLY A 115 48.77 24.82 5.50
N ILE A 116 48.29 23.66 4.99
CA ILE A 116 49.13 22.68 4.30
C ILE A 116 49.24 23.07 2.82
N PRO A 117 50.48 23.21 2.30
CA PRO A 117 50.72 23.46 0.87
C PRO A 117 50.10 22.36 0.01
N MET A 118 49.51 22.71 -1.13
CA MET A 118 48.78 21.76 -1.97
C MET A 118 49.38 21.59 -3.35
N ALA A 119 49.37 20.40 -3.89
CA ALA A 119 49.65 20.08 -5.28
C ALA A 119 48.46 19.26 -5.87
N GLY A 120 47.96 19.70 -7.02
CA GLY A 120 46.90 18.96 -7.73
C GLY A 120 47.49 17.87 -8.61
N PHE A 121 47.06 16.62 -8.42
CA PHE A 121 47.31 15.56 -9.39
C PHE A 121 46.11 15.50 -10.35
N HIS A 122 46.33 15.92 -11.61
CA HIS A 122 45.24 16.12 -12.57
C HIS A 122 44.92 14.86 -13.36
N LEU A 123 43.72 14.35 -13.18
CA LEU A 123 43.17 13.27 -14.01
C LEU A 123 42.89 13.78 -15.43
N LYS A 124 43.13 12.92 -16.41
CA LYS A 124 43.03 13.29 -17.84
C LYS A 124 41.69 12.89 -18.41
N GLU A 125 41.03 13.81 -19.11
CA GLU A 125 39.72 13.48 -19.78
C GLU A 125 39.91 12.43 -20.86
N GLU A 126 41.06 12.39 -21.55
CA GLU A 126 41.35 11.48 -22.64
C GLU A 126 41.33 10.00 -22.22
N ASN A 127 41.67 9.68 -20.96
CA ASN A 127 41.60 8.35 -20.38
C ASN A 127 40.34 8.11 -19.56
N GLY A 128 39.35 9.01 -19.66
CA GLY A 128 38.08 8.92 -18.94
C GLY A 128 38.20 9.26 -17.45
N PHE A 129 39.19 10.09 -17.07
CA PHE A 129 39.48 10.44 -15.67
C PHE A 129 39.90 9.26 -14.78
N ARG A 130 40.54 8.23 -15.37
CA ARG A 130 41.09 7.13 -14.60
C ARG A 130 42.38 7.55 -13.92
N LEU A 131 42.52 7.15 -12.66
CA LEU A 131 43.77 7.35 -11.92
C LEU A 131 44.85 6.40 -12.43
N ASP A 132 45.99 6.93 -12.86
CA ASP A 132 47.17 6.15 -13.21
C ASP A 132 48.11 6.12 -12.01
N LEU A 133 48.24 4.95 -11.36
CA LEU A 133 49.06 4.78 -10.16
C LEU A 133 50.55 4.90 -10.43
N ALA A 134 50.99 4.57 -11.65
CA ALA A 134 52.41 4.74 -12.02
C ALA A 134 52.79 6.23 -12.22
N GLU A 135 51.90 6.98 -12.88
CA GLU A 135 52.11 8.45 -13.00
C GLU A 135 52.02 9.10 -11.59
N MET A 136 51.09 8.65 -10.73
CA MET A 136 50.98 9.15 -9.37
C MET A 136 52.26 8.86 -8.56
N SER A 137 52.78 7.63 -8.61
CA SER A 137 54.02 7.26 -7.94
C SER A 137 55.19 8.19 -8.31
N ALA A 138 55.30 8.54 -9.58
CA ALA A 138 56.34 9.47 -10.06
C ALA A 138 56.13 10.92 -9.60
N PHE A 139 54.92 11.30 -9.18
CA PHE A 139 54.57 12.65 -8.74
C PHE A 139 54.76 12.84 -7.23
N LEU A 140 54.73 11.76 -6.44
CA LEU A 140 54.80 11.81 -4.98
C LEU A 140 56.22 12.15 -4.47
N HIS A 141 56.24 12.88 -3.35
CA HIS A 141 57.45 13.15 -2.56
C HIS A 141 57.30 12.51 -1.18
N PRO A 142 58.44 12.27 -0.47
CA PRO A 142 58.38 11.89 0.93
C PRO A 142 57.56 12.89 1.75
N ARG A 143 56.81 12.38 2.75
CA ARG A 143 55.95 13.15 3.66
C ARG A 143 54.79 13.88 2.98
N ASP A 144 54.41 13.48 1.75
CA ASP A 144 53.16 13.92 1.13
C ASP A 144 51.95 13.30 1.85
N LEU A 145 50.86 14.07 1.99
CA LEU A 145 49.55 13.58 2.31
C LEU A 145 48.77 13.41 1.01
N VAL A 146 48.50 12.17 0.61
CA VAL A 146 47.69 11.86 -0.59
C VAL A 146 46.24 11.77 -0.21
N ILE A 147 45.38 12.55 -0.84
CA ILE A 147 43.93 12.57 -0.60
C ILE A 147 43.20 12.25 -1.89
N LEU A 148 42.41 11.16 -1.89
CA LEU A 148 41.63 10.76 -3.06
C LEU A 148 40.32 10.07 -2.64
N GLY A 149 39.27 10.21 -3.48
CA GLY A 149 38.03 9.48 -3.34
C GLY A 149 38.07 8.16 -4.12
N ASN A 150 37.56 7.09 -3.52
CA ASN A 150 37.42 5.78 -4.17
C ASN A 150 36.08 5.12 -3.82
N PRO A 151 35.02 5.30 -4.65
CA PRO A 151 34.91 6.03 -5.92
C PRO A 151 35.10 7.56 -5.80
N ASP A 152 35.70 8.15 -6.83
CA ASP A 152 35.97 9.60 -6.88
C ASP A 152 34.70 10.41 -7.19
N ASN A 153 34.56 11.56 -6.58
CA ASN A 153 33.53 12.55 -6.81
C ASN A 153 34.10 13.85 -7.41
N PRO A 154 33.84 14.21 -8.70
CA PRO A 154 32.58 13.91 -9.41
C PRO A 154 32.68 12.83 -10.48
N THR A 155 33.84 12.20 -10.72
CA THR A 155 34.01 11.33 -11.88
C THR A 155 33.34 9.96 -11.76
N GLY A 156 33.15 9.44 -10.54
CA GLY A 156 32.63 8.11 -10.28
C GLY A 156 33.62 6.98 -10.60
N GLN A 157 34.86 7.33 -10.94
CA GLN A 157 35.92 6.35 -11.20
C GLN A 157 36.35 5.67 -9.91
N THR A 158 36.81 4.42 -10.03
CA THR A 158 37.31 3.64 -8.91
C THR A 158 38.62 2.94 -9.31
N VAL A 159 39.53 2.80 -8.37
CA VAL A 159 40.69 1.94 -8.45
C VAL A 159 40.32 0.62 -7.71
N PRO A 160 40.57 -0.57 -8.27
CA PRO A 160 40.38 -1.83 -7.57
C PRO A 160 41.09 -1.82 -6.21
N ALA A 161 40.42 -2.30 -5.17
CA ALA A 161 40.87 -2.20 -3.80
C ALA A 161 42.22 -2.87 -3.57
N ASN A 162 42.52 -4.01 -4.24
CA ASN A 162 43.79 -4.68 -4.18
C ASN A 162 44.94 -3.83 -4.80
N GLU A 163 44.71 -3.22 -5.96
CA GLU A 163 45.71 -2.39 -6.61
C GLU A 163 46.01 -1.15 -5.77
N LEU A 164 44.98 -0.55 -5.21
CA LEU A 164 45.14 0.63 -4.34
C LEU A 164 45.88 0.28 -3.04
N TYR A 165 45.57 -0.89 -2.46
CA TYR A 165 46.25 -1.41 -1.26
C TYR A 165 47.73 -1.64 -1.53
N ASP A 166 48.11 -2.34 -2.61
CA ASP A 166 49.48 -2.60 -2.99
C ASP A 166 50.25 -1.28 -3.26
N PHE A 167 49.60 -0.31 -3.89
CA PHE A 167 50.17 1.03 -4.08
C PHE A 167 50.47 1.72 -2.74
N ILE A 168 49.52 1.72 -1.80
CA ILE A 168 49.69 2.31 -0.47
C ILE A 168 50.85 1.61 0.28
N GLN A 169 50.90 0.28 0.27
CA GLN A 169 51.94 -0.51 0.92
C GLN A 169 53.33 -0.18 0.38
N SER A 170 53.45 0.10 -0.93
CA SER A 170 54.75 0.43 -1.57
C SER A 170 55.22 1.86 -1.32
N HIS A 171 54.37 2.73 -0.72
CA HIS A 171 54.65 4.14 -0.48
C HIS A 171 54.62 4.51 1.00
N SER A 172 55.46 3.86 1.81
CA SER A 172 55.43 3.98 3.29
C SER A 172 55.95 5.35 3.83
N GLU A 173 56.55 6.19 3.00
CA GLU A 173 56.99 7.52 3.37
C GLU A 173 55.90 8.60 3.21
N GLN A 174 54.78 8.25 2.55
CA GLN A 174 53.63 9.10 2.36
C GLN A 174 52.52 8.75 3.36
N LYS A 175 51.59 9.69 3.57
CA LYS A 175 50.33 9.42 4.27
C LYS A 175 49.19 9.38 3.27
N PHE A 176 48.21 8.48 3.51
CA PHE A 176 47.07 8.32 2.62
C PHE A 176 45.77 8.53 3.37
N LEU A 177 44.90 9.38 2.82
CA LEU A 177 43.50 9.49 3.21
C LEU A 177 42.61 9.09 2.04
N ILE A 178 41.98 7.95 2.15
CA ILE A 178 41.12 7.40 1.12
C ILE A 178 39.65 7.64 1.53
N ASP A 179 38.96 8.48 0.75
CA ASP A 179 37.52 8.75 0.98
C ASP A 179 36.65 7.70 0.27
N GLU A 180 36.14 6.78 1.04
CA GLU A 180 35.25 5.70 0.59
C GLU A 180 33.76 6.02 0.83
N ALA A 181 33.33 7.29 0.75
CA ALA A 181 31.94 7.70 0.99
C ALA A 181 30.93 7.04 0.02
N PHE A 182 31.39 6.46 -1.09
CA PHE A 182 30.57 5.76 -2.08
C PHE A 182 30.94 4.29 -2.29
N ALA A 183 31.84 3.75 -1.49
CA ALA A 183 32.34 2.37 -1.65
C ALA A 183 31.24 1.32 -1.46
N ASP A 184 30.25 1.59 -0.62
CA ASP A 184 29.10 0.67 -0.38
C ASP A 184 28.27 0.37 -1.64
N PHE A 185 28.30 1.25 -2.64
CA PHE A 185 27.65 1.02 -3.94
C PHE A 185 28.44 0.10 -4.87
N THR A 186 29.70 -0.16 -4.59
CA THR A 186 30.63 -0.91 -5.47
C THR A 186 31.02 -2.24 -4.88
N GLY A 187 31.00 -2.38 -3.56
CA GLY A 187 31.60 -3.48 -2.83
C GLY A 187 33.15 -3.49 -2.84
N GLU A 188 33.78 -2.45 -3.45
CA GLU A 188 35.24 -2.23 -3.42
C GLU A 188 35.61 -1.39 -2.19
N THR A 189 36.41 -1.94 -1.27
CA THR A 189 36.81 -1.25 -0.04
C THR A 189 38.15 -1.77 0.47
N LEU A 190 38.95 -0.87 0.98
CA LEU A 190 40.22 -1.18 1.65
C LEU A 190 40.04 -1.84 3.01
N LEU A 191 38.80 -1.82 3.59
CA LEU A 191 38.51 -2.45 4.87
C LEU A 191 38.59 -3.98 4.84
N LYS A 192 38.78 -4.57 3.66
CA LYS A 192 39.06 -6.02 3.48
C LYS A 192 40.51 -6.38 3.80
N PHE A 193 41.37 -5.38 3.95
CA PHE A 193 42.81 -5.55 4.18
C PHE A 193 43.22 -4.99 5.54
N ASP A 194 44.38 -5.42 6.06
CA ASP A 194 44.97 -4.81 7.24
C ASP A 194 45.69 -3.51 6.83
N LEU A 195 45.08 -2.38 7.17
CA LEU A 195 45.55 -1.07 6.76
C LEU A 195 46.91 -0.77 7.41
N PRO A 196 47.88 -0.30 6.63
CA PRO A 196 49.17 0.17 7.17
C PRO A 196 48.97 1.45 8.00
N ASP A 197 49.87 1.69 8.96
CA ASP A 197 49.78 2.81 9.92
C ASP A 197 49.75 4.21 9.27
N HIS A 198 50.22 4.34 8.03
CA HIS A 198 50.26 5.58 7.26
C HIS A 198 49.02 5.79 6.39
N ALA A 199 48.01 4.91 6.50
CA ALA A 199 46.74 4.99 5.75
C ALA A 199 45.55 5.20 6.66
N ALA A 200 44.62 6.01 6.18
CA ALA A 200 43.32 6.19 6.80
C ALA A 200 42.20 6.05 5.76
N VAL A 201 41.07 5.43 6.14
CA VAL A 201 39.90 5.28 5.31
C VAL A 201 38.71 6.02 5.94
N LEU A 202 38.15 6.95 5.17
CA LEU A 202 37.01 7.75 5.58
C LEU A 202 35.72 7.17 4.99
N ARG A 203 34.71 6.93 5.83
CA ARG A 203 33.41 6.33 5.46
C ARG A 203 32.27 7.28 5.75
N SER A 204 31.24 7.28 4.89
CA SER A 204 30.05 8.09 5.03
C SER A 204 28.78 7.23 5.05
N MET A 205 28.02 7.26 6.11
CA MET A 205 26.73 6.60 6.20
C MET A 205 25.60 7.42 5.52
N THR A 206 25.87 8.67 5.12
CA THR A 206 24.85 9.58 4.61
C THR A 206 24.37 9.25 3.19
N LYS A 207 25.23 8.66 2.35
CA LYS A 207 24.98 8.46 0.92
C LYS A 207 24.26 7.13 0.67
N PHE A 208 24.85 6.07 1.15
CA PHE A 208 24.33 4.71 0.98
C PHE A 208 22.96 4.51 1.64
N TYR A 209 22.80 5.00 2.87
CA TYR A 209 21.53 4.92 3.60
C TYR A 209 20.57 6.10 3.33
N ALA A 210 20.85 6.96 2.36
CA ALA A 210 20.03 8.13 2.03
C ALA A 210 19.61 8.98 3.25
N ALA A 211 20.48 9.06 4.27
CA ALA A 211 20.22 9.67 5.57
C ALA A 211 21.10 10.91 5.82
N ALA A 212 21.23 11.78 4.81
CA ALA A 212 22.14 12.94 4.84
C ALA A 212 21.89 13.90 6.02
N GLY A 213 20.64 14.02 6.47
CA GLY A 213 20.25 14.88 7.60
C GLY A 213 20.76 14.38 8.96
N LEU A 214 21.10 13.10 9.10
CA LEU A 214 21.59 12.52 10.37
C LEU A 214 23.07 12.83 10.63
N ARG A 215 23.84 13.23 9.60
CA ARG A 215 25.24 13.60 9.74
C ARG A 215 26.09 12.51 10.41
N LEU A 216 26.23 11.35 9.77
CA LEU A 216 26.96 10.19 10.27
C LEU A 216 28.12 9.80 9.36
N GLY A 217 29.26 9.50 9.93
CA GLY A 217 30.43 8.97 9.27
C GLY A 217 31.44 8.44 10.27
N TYR A 218 32.42 7.70 9.80
CA TYR A 218 33.52 7.19 10.63
C TYR A 218 34.83 7.13 9.84
N ILE A 219 35.94 7.18 10.56
CA ILE A 219 37.29 7.01 10.03
C ILE A 219 37.94 5.78 10.65
N ILE A 220 38.72 5.07 9.83
CA ILE A 220 39.52 3.93 10.27
C ILE A 220 41.00 4.27 9.99
N ALA A 221 41.84 4.19 11.01
CA ALA A 221 43.28 4.42 10.94
C ALA A 221 44.00 3.63 12.04
N SER A 222 45.31 3.80 12.14
CA SER A 222 46.09 3.20 13.26
C SER A 222 45.64 3.74 14.64
N ASP A 223 45.83 2.95 15.70
CA ASP A 223 45.42 3.28 17.09
C ASP A 223 46.00 4.64 17.51
N GLY A 224 47.24 4.95 17.11
CA GLY A 224 47.90 6.23 17.41
C GLY A 224 47.14 7.40 16.79
N VAL A 225 46.83 7.31 15.51
CA VAL A 225 46.07 8.34 14.78
C VAL A 225 44.69 8.52 15.39
N ILE A 226 43.95 7.43 15.65
CA ILE A 226 42.59 7.50 16.23
C ILE A 226 42.61 8.16 17.61
N ARG A 227 43.63 7.85 18.45
CA ARG A 227 43.78 8.48 19.78
C ARG A 227 43.99 10.00 19.63
N ASP A 228 44.89 10.43 18.74
CA ASP A 228 45.19 11.86 18.52
C ASP A 228 43.96 12.61 18.00
N LEU A 229 43.17 11.99 17.08
CA LEU A 229 41.92 12.56 16.57
C LEU A 229 40.88 12.68 17.68
N ARG A 230 40.73 11.65 18.52
CA ARG A 230 39.81 11.62 19.63
C ARG A 230 40.06 12.72 20.66
N GLU A 231 41.32 13.00 20.98
CA GLU A 231 41.69 14.08 21.90
C GLU A 231 41.29 15.48 21.39
N GLN A 232 41.17 15.64 20.08
CA GLN A 232 40.77 16.90 19.45
C GLN A 232 39.31 16.95 19.01
N GLN A 233 38.66 15.83 18.99
CA GLN A 233 37.21 15.77 18.66
C GLN A 233 36.38 16.49 19.71
N ILE A 234 35.45 17.33 19.28
CA ILE A 234 34.51 17.99 20.18
C ILE A 234 33.62 16.91 20.81
N PRO A 235 33.58 16.80 22.15
CA PRO A 235 32.69 15.85 22.85
C PRO A 235 31.23 16.06 22.42
N TRP A 236 30.45 14.97 22.37
CA TRP A 236 29.03 14.98 21.98
C TRP A 236 28.76 15.53 20.56
N SER A 237 29.68 15.38 19.64
CA SER A 237 29.53 15.85 18.25
C SER A 237 28.40 15.12 17.50
N ILE A 238 28.00 13.91 17.95
CA ILE A 238 26.91 13.13 17.42
C ILE A 238 25.73 13.19 18.36
N GLY A 239 24.57 13.69 17.86
CA GLY A 239 23.33 13.76 18.65
C GLY A 239 22.65 12.42 18.85
N THR A 240 21.82 12.30 19.91
CA THR A 240 21.13 11.06 20.33
C THR A 240 20.41 10.35 19.17
N VAL A 241 19.63 11.06 18.37
CA VAL A 241 18.90 10.49 17.22
C VAL A 241 19.86 9.87 16.20
N ALA A 242 21.00 10.52 15.96
CA ALA A 242 21.99 10.01 15.03
C ALA A 242 22.72 8.77 15.57
N LEU A 243 22.97 8.70 16.91
CA LEU A 243 23.55 7.52 17.56
C LEU A 243 22.68 6.28 17.37
N HIS A 244 21.40 6.36 17.74
CA HIS A 244 20.45 5.24 17.55
C HIS A 244 20.26 4.86 16.08
N ALA A 245 20.24 5.86 15.18
CA ALA A 245 20.21 5.58 13.75
C ALA A 245 21.45 4.82 13.29
N ALA A 246 22.65 5.21 13.76
CA ALA A 246 23.90 4.52 13.41
C ALA A 246 23.93 3.08 13.89
N GLU A 247 23.47 2.80 15.12
CA GLU A 247 23.33 1.44 15.65
C GLU A 247 22.47 0.57 14.74
N TYR A 248 21.29 1.09 14.35
CA TYR A 248 20.39 0.40 13.45
C TYR A 248 21.01 0.15 12.07
N LEU A 249 21.60 1.18 11.47
CA LEU A 249 22.19 1.11 10.12
C LEU A 249 23.39 0.16 10.05
N LEU A 250 24.23 0.10 11.09
CA LEU A 250 25.35 -0.84 11.17
C LEU A 250 24.89 -2.30 11.19
N GLY A 251 23.70 -2.58 11.73
CA GLY A 251 23.11 -3.92 11.77
C GLY A 251 22.50 -4.37 10.43
N LEU A 252 22.38 -3.47 9.45
CA LEU A 252 21.79 -3.82 8.14
C LEU A 252 22.81 -4.48 7.20
N PRO A 253 22.36 -5.35 6.29
CA PRO A 253 23.21 -5.85 5.21
C PRO A 253 23.61 -4.72 4.24
N ASP A 254 24.78 -4.83 3.62
CA ASP A 254 25.25 -3.90 2.61
C ASP A 254 24.68 -4.31 1.24
N ASP A 255 23.43 -3.94 0.97
CA ASP A 255 22.74 -4.20 -0.31
C ASP A 255 22.60 -2.90 -1.09
N PRO A 256 23.33 -2.72 -2.22
CA PRO A 256 23.22 -1.53 -3.07
C PRO A 256 21.91 -1.43 -3.85
N GLY A 257 20.98 -2.42 -3.70
CA GLY A 257 19.67 -2.43 -4.33
C GLY A 257 19.74 -2.32 -5.86
N HIS A 258 18.91 -1.48 -6.44
CA HIS A 258 18.78 -1.29 -7.89
C HIS A 258 19.79 -0.27 -8.48
N THR A 259 20.73 0.21 -7.69
CA THR A 259 21.63 1.33 -8.10
C THR A 259 22.39 1.03 -9.39
N ALA A 260 22.96 -0.16 -9.54
CA ALA A 260 23.71 -0.54 -10.73
C ALA A 260 22.83 -0.61 -11.98
N GLU A 261 21.63 -1.18 -11.88
CA GLU A 261 20.65 -1.25 -12.95
C GLU A 261 20.22 0.15 -13.42
N LEU A 262 19.81 1.00 -12.48
CA LEU A 262 19.36 2.37 -12.74
C LEU A 262 20.49 3.20 -13.38
N ARG A 263 21.74 2.99 -12.97
CA ARG A 263 22.90 3.66 -13.55
C ARG A 263 23.12 3.30 -15.00
N GLU A 264 23.13 2.01 -15.34
CA GLU A 264 23.34 1.57 -16.72
C GLU A 264 22.15 1.96 -17.63
N GLU A 265 20.89 1.92 -17.12
CA GLU A 265 19.73 2.42 -17.86
C GLU A 265 19.87 3.93 -18.18
N LEU A 266 20.16 4.75 -17.16
CA LEU A 266 20.30 6.20 -17.37
C LEU A 266 21.49 6.52 -18.29
N LYS A 267 22.62 5.83 -18.14
CA LYS A 267 23.78 5.97 -18.99
C LYS A 267 23.47 5.66 -20.46
N ALA A 268 22.73 4.59 -20.71
CA ALA A 268 22.32 4.21 -22.07
C ALA A 268 21.42 5.29 -22.69
N GLU A 269 20.43 5.81 -21.94
CA GLU A 269 19.56 6.88 -22.41
C GLU A 269 20.34 8.18 -22.72
N LEU A 270 21.23 8.60 -21.83
CA LEU A 270 22.05 9.80 -22.03
C LEU A 270 22.99 9.63 -23.23
N SER A 271 23.61 8.47 -23.38
CA SER A 271 24.49 8.16 -24.52
C SER A 271 23.73 8.16 -25.84
N SER A 272 22.48 7.68 -25.85
CA SER A 272 21.61 7.70 -27.03
C SER A 272 21.29 9.11 -27.54
N MET A 273 21.45 10.13 -26.70
CA MET A 273 21.30 11.53 -27.06
C MET A 273 22.58 12.15 -27.64
N GLY A 274 23.66 11.38 -27.78
CA GLY A 274 24.98 11.86 -28.21
C GLY A 274 25.77 12.56 -27.10
N LEU A 275 25.36 12.44 -25.83
CA LEU A 275 26.11 12.98 -24.71
C LEU A 275 27.25 12.03 -24.35
N LYS A 276 28.42 12.61 -24.00
CA LYS A 276 29.58 11.85 -23.50
C LYS A 276 29.37 11.55 -22.02
N VAL A 277 29.05 10.29 -21.68
CA VAL A 277 28.87 9.82 -20.30
C VAL A 277 30.12 9.05 -19.88
N TYR A 278 30.72 9.45 -18.76
CA TYR A 278 31.92 8.79 -18.24
C TYR A 278 31.53 7.54 -17.43
N PRO A 279 32.35 6.48 -17.44
CA PRO A 279 32.12 5.31 -16.60
C PRO A 279 32.02 5.72 -15.12
N SER A 280 31.13 5.08 -14.38
CA SER A 280 30.97 5.33 -12.94
C SER A 280 30.67 4.02 -12.23
N ALA A 281 31.24 3.84 -11.04
CA ALA A 281 30.91 2.76 -10.13
C ALA A 281 29.93 3.24 -9.02
N ALA A 282 29.79 4.57 -8.85
CA ALA A 282 28.96 5.19 -7.82
C ALA A 282 27.49 5.36 -8.25
N ASN A 283 26.69 5.99 -7.40
CA ASN A 283 25.29 6.31 -7.64
C ASN A 283 25.08 7.67 -8.37
N TYR A 284 25.98 8.03 -9.25
CA TYR A 284 25.91 9.23 -10.11
C TYR A 284 26.71 9.03 -11.39
N LEU A 285 26.45 9.89 -12.36
CA LEU A 285 27.15 9.93 -13.65
C LEU A 285 27.74 11.32 -13.89
N LEU A 286 29.01 11.41 -14.33
CA LEU A 286 29.58 12.61 -14.91
C LEU A 286 29.27 12.62 -16.40
N VAL A 287 28.75 13.75 -16.89
CA VAL A 287 28.29 13.89 -18.27
C VAL A 287 28.86 15.18 -18.87
N LYS A 288 29.45 15.07 -20.07
CA LYS A 288 29.86 16.24 -20.85
C LYS A 288 28.78 16.58 -21.88
N THR A 289 28.35 17.81 -21.87
CA THR A 289 27.22 18.31 -22.70
C THR A 289 27.79 19.24 -23.80
N PRO A 290 27.12 19.40 -24.94
CA PRO A 290 27.60 20.22 -26.06
C PRO A 290 27.65 21.70 -25.72
N ARG A 291 26.89 22.14 -24.71
CA ARG A 291 26.87 23.48 -24.14
C ARG A 291 26.45 23.43 -22.70
N PRO A 292 26.64 24.46 -21.88
CA PRO A 292 26.15 24.49 -20.51
C PRO A 292 24.63 24.29 -20.44
N LEU A 293 24.17 23.24 -19.76
CA LEU A 293 22.75 22.89 -19.68
C LEU A 293 22.13 23.13 -18.28
N PHE A 294 22.91 23.47 -17.29
CA PHE A 294 22.42 23.64 -15.91
C PHE A 294 21.21 24.58 -15.80
N MET A 295 21.32 25.80 -16.38
CA MET A 295 20.20 26.77 -16.30
C MET A 295 19.01 26.38 -17.15
N GLU A 296 19.21 25.65 -18.25
CA GLU A 296 18.08 25.17 -19.09
C GLU A 296 17.32 24.05 -18.38
N LEU A 297 18.00 23.13 -17.72
CA LEU A 297 17.39 22.09 -16.89
C LEU A 297 16.65 22.69 -15.69
N LEU A 298 17.24 23.71 -15.07
CA LEU A 298 16.63 24.36 -13.93
C LEU A 298 15.33 25.09 -14.29
N LYS A 299 15.18 25.62 -15.50
CA LYS A 299 13.90 26.15 -16.03
C LYS A 299 12.83 25.07 -16.18
N GLU A 300 13.24 23.82 -16.44
CA GLU A 300 12.35 22.65 -16.42
C GLU A 300 12.15 22.09 -14.99
N LYS A 301 12.54 22.84 -13.95
CA LYS A 301 12.48 22.48 -12.53
C LYS A 301 13.32 21.24 -12.16
N ILE A 302 14.39 21.01 -12.90
CA ILE A 302 15.34 19.93 -12.67
C ILE A 302 16.69 20.51 -12.30
N ALA A 303 17.17 20.20 -11.10
CA ALA A 303 18.49 20.60 -10.62
C ALA A 303 19.51 19.47 -10.83
N VAL A 304 20.63 19.78 -11.48
CA VAL A 304 21.81 18.90 -11.60
C VAL A 304 23.00 19.56 -10.93
N ARG A 305 24.07 18.85 -10.67
CA ARG A 305 25.32 19.45 -10.17
C ARG A 305 26.12 20.07 -11.32
N ASP A 306 26.21 21.40 -11.34
CA ASP A 306 27.14 22.12 -12.20
C ASP A 306 28.58 21.85 -11.72
N CYS A 307 29.42 21.33 -12.63
CA CYS A 307 30.80 20.98 -12.32
C CYS A 307 31.83 22.04 -12.72
N SER A 308 31.41 23.23 -13.12
CA SER A 308 32.28 24.33 -13.57
C SER A 308 33.25 24.80 -12.50
N ASN A 309 33.00 24.55 -11.22
CA ASN A 309 33.86 24.91 -10.11
C ASN A 309 34.86 23.80 -9.69
N TYR A 310 34.86 22.66 -10.38
CA TYR A 310 35.87 21.62 -10.15
C TYR A 310 37.12 21.91 -11.00
N PRO A 311 38.33 21.81 -10.41
CA PRO A 311 39.58 21.97 -11.19
C PRO A 311 39.62 20.98 -12.36
N GLY A 312 39.93 21.49 -13.58
CA GLY A 312 39.95 20.67 -14.78
C GLY A 312 38.61 20.40 -15.46
N LEU A 313 37.49 20.91 -14.91
CA LEU A 313 36.18 20.87 -15.54
C LEU A 313 35.65 22.27 -15.82
N ASP A 314 34.68 22.39 -16.72
CA ASP A 314 34.05 23.65 -17.10
C ASP A 314 32.49 23.51 -17.09
N GLY A 315 31.78 24.54 -17.54
CA GLY A 315 30.29 24.55 -17.58
C GLY A 315 29.68 23.53 -18.53
N HIS A 316 30.43 22.78 -19.32
CA HIS A 316 29.97 21.70 -20.15
C HIS A 316 29.80 20.39 -19.35
N PHE A 317 30.33 20.32 -18.14
CA PHE A 317 30.27 19.14 -17.31
C PHE A 317 29.18 19.30 -16.25
N ILE A 318 28.32 18.31 -16.19
CA ILE A 318 27.31 18.16 -15.14
C ILE A 318 27.44 16.79 -14.48
N ARG A 319 27.24 16.72 -13.16
CA ARG A 319 27.09 15.45 -12.45
C ARG A 319 25.62 15.24 -12.15
N ILE A 320 25.11 14.05 -12.50
CA ILE A 320 23.73 13.64 -12.34
C ILE A 320 23.68 12.52 -11.30
N GLY A 321 23.09 12.77 -10.13
CA GLY A 321 22.80 11.75 -9.13
C GLY A 321 21.67 10.82 -9.61
N LEU A 322 21.78 9.53 -9.33
CA LEU A 322 20.72 8.58 -9.67
C LEU A 322 19.48 8.82 -8.81
N ARG A 323 18.31 8.66 -9.42
CA ARG A 323 17.02 8.64 -8.76
C ARG A 323 16.21 7.44 -9.21
N ARG A 324 14.98 7.26 -8.70
CA ARG A 324 14.07 6.22 -9.17
C ARG A 324 13.82 6.35 -10.67
N ARG A 325 13.48 5.25 -11.31
CA ARG A 325 13.29 5.16 -12.77
C ARG A 325 12.37 6.25 -13.32
N ASP A 326 11.28 6.56 -12.61
CA ASP A 326 10.30 7.59 -12.99
C ASP A 326 10.92 9.00 -13.04
N ASP A 327 11.73 9.33 -12.04
CA ASP A 327 12.41 10.62 -11.99
C ASP A 327 13.53 10.70 -13.05
N ASN A 328 14.29 9.62 -13.23
CA ASN A 328 15.30 9.53 -14.29
C ASN A 328 14.66 9.75 -15.68
N LEU A 329 13.44 9.22 -15.91
CA LEU A 329 12.74 9.43 -17.17
C LEU A 329 12.26 10.89 -17.35
N LYS A 330 11.89 11.60 -16.28
CA LYS A 330 11.59 13.05 -16.34
C LYS A 330 12.81 13.84 -16.77
N LEU A 331 13.99 13.54 -16.21
CA LEU A 331 15.26 14.14 -16.61
C LEU A 331 15.57 13.86 -18.09
N VAL A 332 15.46 12.60 -18.52
CA VAL A 332 15.68 12.18 -19.93
C VAL A 332 14.73 12.94 -20.87
N THR A 333 13.46 13.06 -20.49
CA THR A 333 12.46 13.79 -21.28
C THR A 333 12.79 15.27 -21.40
N ALA A 334 13.21 15.92 -20.32
CA ALA A 334 13.61 17.31 -20.30
C ALA A 334 14.88 17.54 -21.15
N LEU A 335 15.89 16.68 -21.03
CA LEU A 335 17.12 16.76 -21.84
C LEU A 335 16.82 16.61 -23.34
N ARG A 336 15.97 15.64 -23.73
CA ARG A 336 15.58 15.47 -25.13
C ARG A 336 14.84 16.69 -25.68
N LYS A 337 13.94 17.29 -24.88
CA LYS A 337 13.26 18.55 -25.23
C LYS A 337 14.25 19.69 -25.44
N ILE A 338 15.19 19.90 -24.51
CA ILE A 338 16.22 20.95 -24.55
C ILE A 338 17.17 20.78 -25.74
N LEU A 339 17.51 19.52 -26.04
CA LEU A 339 18.41 19.17 -27.15
C LEU A 339 17.66 19.04 -28.49
N LYS A 340 16.32 19.25 -28.51
CA LYS A 340 15.44 19.14 -29.69
C LYS A 340 15.48 17.75 -30.34
N LEU A 341 15.56 16.71 -29.54
CA LEU A 341 15.54 15.31 -29.95
C LEU A 341 14.13 14.74 -29.84
N ALA A 342 13.90 13.62 -30.54
CA ALA A 342 12.64 12.88 -30.41
C ALA A 342 12.38 12.46 -28.95
N PRO A 343 11.14 12.38 -28.50
CA PRO A 343 10.81 11.89 -27.14
C PRO A 343 11.43 10.52 -26.87
N PRO A 344 11.68 10.14 -25.60
CA PRO A 344 12.22 8.84 -25.27
C PRO A 344 11.31 7.71 -25.75
N HIS A 345 11.87 6.59 -26.19
CA HIS A 345 11.12 5.40 -26.57
C HIS A 345 10.46 4.72 -25.36
N LEU A 346 11.06 4.80 -24.20
CA LEU A 346 10.52 4.37 -22.92
C LEU A 346 9.45 5.39 -22.49
N LYS A 347 8.20 5.06 -22.76
CA LYS A 347 7.06 5.65 -22.04
C LYS A 347 6.82 4.76 -20.84
N LEU A 348 6.97 5.31 -19.64
CA LEU A 348 6.27 4.70 -18.50
C LEU A 348 4.79 4.66 -18.87
N PRO A 349 4.12 3.51 -18.74
CA PRO A 349 2.68 3.47 -18.92
C PRO A 349 2.09 4.45 -17.88
N LYS A 350 1.59 5.59 -18.34
CA LYS A 350 0.87 6.53 -17.49
C LYS A 350 -0.36 5.77 -16.99
N LYS A 351 -0.40 5.48 -15.70
CA LYS A 351 -1.57 4.87 -15.08
C LYS A 351 -2.77 5.81 -15.25
N LYS A 352 -3.95 5.25 -15.33
CA LYS A 352 -5.19 6.04 -15.37
C LYS A 352 -5.32 6.82 -14.07
N PRO A 353 -5.89 8.04 -14.12
CA PRO A 353 -6.24 8.77 -12.91
C PRO A 353 -6.98 7.88 -11.93
N ALA A 354 -6.59 7.94 -10.66
CA ALA A 354 -7.19 7.08 -9.65
C ALA A 354 -7.30 7.80 -8.30
N LEU A 355 -8.23 7.35 -7.46
CA LEU A 355 -8.37 7.74 -6.06
C LEU A 355 -8.39 6.48 -5.19
N MET A 356 -7.57 6.43 -4.15
CA MET A 356 -7.55 5.33 -3.20
C MET A 356 -8.18 5.74 -1.87
N ILE A 357 -9.22 5.04 -1.45
CA ILE A 357 -9.85 5.21 -0.14
C ILE A 357 -9.32 4.14 0.80
N GLN A 358 -8.67 4.56 1.88
CA GLN A 358 -8.22 3.67 2.94
C GLN A 358 -8.87 4.05 4.27
N GLY A 359 -8.80 3.19 5.27
CA GLY A 359 -9.40 3.45 6.58
C GLY A 359 -8.41 3.22 7.71
N THR A 360 -8.57 3.93 8.82
CA THR A 360 -7.79 3.68 10.04
C THR A 360 -8.16 2.36 10.72
N CYS A 361 -9.29 1.77 10.34
CA CYS A 361 -9.78 0.48 10.84
C CYS A 361 -10.80 -0.13 9.88
N SER A 362 -11.24 -1.36 10.16
CA SER A 362 -12.44 -1.95 9.56
C SER A 362 -13.66 -1.10 9.92
N ASN A 363 -14.67 -1.06 9.02
CA ASN A 363 -15.92 -0.30 9.19
C ASN A 363 -15.74 1.23 9.30
N ALA A 364 -14.58 1.78 8.92
CA ALA A 364 -14.38 3.24 8.83
C ALA A 364 -15.24 3.91 7.72
N GLY A 365 -15.98 3.13 6.94
CA GLY A 365 -16.84 3.60 5.85
C GLY A 365 -16.17 3.66 4.48
N LYS A 366 -15.06 2.95 4.28
CA LYS A 366 -14.33 2.89 3.01
C LYS A 366 -15.24 2.56 1.82
N SER A 367 -16.01 1.48 1.90
CA SER A 367 -16.84 0.97 0.82
C SER A 367 -17.95 1.95 0.43
N VAL A 368 -18.56 2.62 1.42
CA VAL A 368 -19.56 3.65 1.22
C VAL A 368 -18.96 4.88 0.54
N LEU A 369 -17.79 5.34 1.00
CA LEU A 369 -17.08 6.46 0.37
C LEU A 369 -16.63 6.13 -1.06
N CYS A 370 -16.17 4.90 -1.31
CA CYS A 370 -15.86 4.45 -2.67
C CYS A 370 -17.09 4.52 -3.58
N ALA A 371 -18.25 4.02 -3.12
CA ALA A 371 -19.51 4.12 -3.85
C ALA A 371 -19.91 5.58 -4.13
N ALA A 372 -19.72 6.48 -3.13
CA ALA A 372 -19.94 7.92 -3.32
C ALA A 372 -19.05 8.49 -4.42
N PHE A 373 -17.74 8.25 -4.39
CA PHE A 373 -16.82 8.77 -5.40
C PHE A 373 -17.06 8.15 -6.78
N CYS A 374 -17.43 6.87 -6.86
CA CYS A 374 -17.88 6.23 -8.10
C CYS A 374 -19.07 6.99 -8.70
N ARG A 375 -20.09 7.29 -7.89
CA ARG A 375 -21.28 8.03 -8.34
C ARG A 375 -20.96 9.49 -8.69
N ILE A 376 -20.14 10.17 -7.90
CA ILE A 376 -19.69 11.56 -8.17
C ILE A 376 -18.98 11.63 -9.52
N LEU A 377 -18.03 10.74 -9.78
CA LEU A 377 -17.29 10.73 -11.05
C LEU A 377 -18.21 10.47 -12.24
N LEU A 378 -19.15 9.53 -12.10
CA LEU A 378 -20.18 9.29 -13.11
C LEU A 378 -21.03 10.54 -13.38
N GLN A 379 -21.52 11.22 -12.34
CA GLN A 379 -22.30 12.46 -12.46
C GLN A 379 -21.51 13.59 -13.13
N ASP A 380 -20.20 13.62 -12.93
CA ASP A 380 -19.28 14.59 -13.54
C ASP A 380 -18.85 14.20 -14.97
N GLY A 381 -19.41 13.12 -15.51
CA GLY A 381 -19.22 12.69 -16.90
C GLY A 381 -18.00 11.80 -17.15
N PHE A 382 -17.35 11.27 -16.10
CA PHE A 382 -16.23 10.33 -16.26
C PHE A 382 -16.72 8.88 -16.27
N ALA A 383 -16.18 8.07 -17.17
CA ALA A 383 -16.32 6.63 -17.11
C ALA A 383 -15.38 6.10 -15.99
N ALA A 384 -15.96 5.80 -14.84
CA ALA A 384 -15.21 5.31 -13.67
C ALA A 384 -15.46 3.83 -13.42
N ALA A 385 -14.50 3.13 -12.80
CA ALA A 385 -14.69 1.77 -12.28
C ALA A 385 -14.07 1.61 -10.88
N PRO A 386 -14.70 0.78 -10.02
CA PRO A 386 -14.15 0.44 -8.72
C PRO A 386 -13.05 -0.62 -8.83
N PHE A 387 -12.17 -0.67 -7.82
CA PHE A 387 -11.17 -1.72 -7.70
C PHE A 387 -10.77 -1.98 -6.24
N LYS A 388 -10.80 -3.22 -5.82
CA LYS A 388 -10.28 -3.67 -4.52
C LYS A 388 -9.43 -4.91 -4.71
N ALA A 389 -8.12 -4.78 -4.59
CA ALA A 389 -7.17 -5.83 -4.92
C ALA A 389 -7.45 -7.15 -4.18
N GLN A 390 -7.78 -7.05 -2.89
CA GLN A 390 -8.16 -8.18 -2.05
C GLN A 390 -9.34 -7.78 -1.17
N ASN A 391 -10.39 -8.60 -1.14
CA ASN A 391 -11.49 -8.47 -0.19
C ASN A 391 -11.59 -9.71 0.70
N MET A 392 -12.09 -9.54 1.94
CA MET A 392 -12.44 -10.63 2.84
C MET A 392 -13.90 -10.43 3.23
N SER A 393 -14.80 -11.24 2.67
CA SER A 393 -16.24 -11.14 2.92
C SER A 393 -16.93 -12.46 2.64
N LEU A 394 -17.95 -12.79 3.44
CA LEU A 394 -18.88 -13.86 3.15
C LEU A 394 -19.98 -13.43 2.17
N ASN A 395 -20.19 -12.11 2.03
CA ASN A 395 -21.17 -11.55 1.10
C ASN A 395 -20.55 -11.39 -0.29
N SER A 396 -21.16 -12.03 -1.26
CA SER A 396 -20.69 -11.99 -2.65
C SER A 396 -21.84 -11.78 -3.62
N ALA A 397 -21.48 -11.38 -4.83
CA ALA A 397 -22.36 -11.27 -5.97
C ALA A 397 -21.78 -12.08 -7.12
N VAL A 398 -22.62 -12.42 -8.09
CA VAL A 398 -22.22 -13.10 -9.32
C VAL A 398 -22.11 -12.08 -10.44
N THR A 399 -21.04 -12.14 -11.23
CA THR A 399 -20.87 -11.30 -12.42
C THR A 399 -21.66 -11.88 -13.61
N PRO A 400 -21.96 -11.10 -14.67
CA PRO A 400 -22.69 -11.60 -15.83
C PRO A 400 -22.06 -12.82 -16.50
N ASP A 401 -20.75 -12.96 -16.43
CA ASP A 401 -19.98 -14.09 -16.98
C ASP A 401 -19.85 -15.29 -16.00
N GLY A 402 -20.56 -15.24 -14.86
CA GLY A 402 -20.60 -16.32 -13.88
C GLY A 402 -19.40 -16.38 -12.93
N GLY A 403 -18.69 -15.29 -12.74
CA GLY A 403 -17.66 -15.14 -11.72
C GLY A 403 -18.21 -14.66 -10.38
N GLU A 404 -17.44 -14.85 -9.31
CA GLU A 404 -17.78 -14.40 -7.96
C GLU A 404 -16.95 -13.19 -7.54
N ILE A 405 -17.61 -12.11 -7.05
CA ILE A 405 -16.94 -10.93 -6.49
C ILE A 405 -17.57 -10.52 -5.15
N GLY A 406 -16.86 -9.67 -4.39
CA GLY A 406 -17.40 -9.06 -3.17
C GLY A 406 -18.64 -8.19 -3.45
N ARG A 407 -19.65 -8.28 -2.58
CA ARG A 407 -20.90 -7.51 -2.73
C ARG A 407 -20.67 -5.99 -2.76
N ALA A 408 -19.72 -5.50 -1.96
CA ALA A 408 -19.36 -4.09 -1.95
C ALA A 408 -18.89 -3.59 -3.32
N GLN A 409 -18.09 -4.37 -4.04
CA GLN A 409 -17.60 -4.00 -5.38
C GLN A 409 -18.72 -4.09 -6.42
N ALA A 410 -19.69 -5.01 -6.25
CA ALA A 410 -20.88 -5.02 -7.09
C ALA A 410 -21.74 -3.76 -6.90
N LEU A 411 -21.93 -3.29 -5.65
CA LEU A 411 -22.60 -2.02 -5.36
C LEU A 411 -21.85 -0.82 -5.92
N GLN A 412 -20.52 -0.83 -5.85
CA GLN A 412 -19.69 0.25 -6.42
C GLN A 412 -19.74 0.26 -7.95
N ALA A 413 -19.85 -0.92 -8.60
CA ALA A 413 -20.10 -1.02 -10.03
C ALA A 413 -21.46 -0.41 -10.40
N GLU A 414 -22.51 -0.72 -9.62
CA GLU A 414 -23.84 -0.11 -9.77
C GLU A 414 -23.80 1.41 -9.55
N ALA A 415 -22.97 1.91 -8.62
CA ALA A 415 -22.75 3.32 -8.45
C ALA A 415 -22.16 3.99 -9.71
N CYS A 416 -21.35 3.25 -10.48
CA CYS A 416 -20.84 3.67 -11.78
C CYS A 416 -21.81 3.37 -12.96
N ARG A 417 -22.95 2.73 -12.73
CA ARG A 417 -23.89 2.20 -13.74
C ARG A 417 -23.23 1.27 -14.74
N ILE A 418 -22.35 0.39 -14.26
CA ILE A 418 -21.68 -0.64 -15.05
C ILE A 418 -21.93 -2.02 -14.45
N ASP A 419 -21.86 -3.04 -15.28
CA ASP A 419 -21.94 -4.43 -14.79
C ASP A 419 -20.72 -4.77 -13.91
N PRO A 420 -20.92 -5.59 -12.86
CA PRO A 420 -19.82 -6.08 -12.04
C PRO A 420 -18.92 -7.01 -12.86
N ASP A 421 -17.60 -6.85 -12.69
CA ASP A 421 -16.55 -7.58 -13.40
C ASP A 421 -15.57 -8.19 -12.37
N VAL A 422 -15.16 -9.43 -12.56
CA VAL A 422 -14.26 -10.15 -11.65
C VAL A 422 -12.92 -9.43 -11.44
N ARG A 423 -12.49 -8.61 -12.40
CA ARG A 423 -11.28 -7.79 -12.31
C ARG A 423 -11.39 -6.66 -11.29
N MET A 424 -12.61 -6.27 -10.90
CA MET A 424 -12.84 -5.23 -9.87
C MET A 424 -12.46 -5.73 -8.46
N ASN A 425 -12.49 -7.07 -8.26
CA ASN A 425 -12.06 -7.70 -7.02
C ASN A 425 -11.33 -9.02 -7.33
N PRO A 426 -10.06 -8.94 -7.79
CA PRO A 426 -9.33 -10.12 -8.26
C PRO A 426 -9.11 -11.19 -7.20
N ILE A 427 -9.00 -10.82 -5.92
CA ILE A 427 -8.86 -11.77 -4.82
C ILE A 427 -10.01 -11.58 -3.83
N LEU A 428 -10.85 -12.62 -3.65
CA LEU A 428 -11.86 -12.67 -2.61
C LEU A 428 -11.56 -13.84 -1.66
N LEU A 429 -11.48 -13.53 -0.36
CA LEU A 429 -11.27 -14.51 0.72
C LEU A 429 -12.59 -14.75 1.43
N LYS A 430 -13.03 -16.00 1.49
CA LYS A 430 -14.20 -16.42 2.27
C LYS A 430 -13.75 -17.26 3.46
N PRO A 431 -13.80 -16.74 4.68
CA PRO A 431 -13.50 -17.51 5.87
C PRO A 431 -14.39 -18.76 5.94
N ASN A 432 -13.80 -19.94 6.14
CA ASN A 432 -14.51 -21.22 6.26
C ASN A 432 -14.19 -21.96 7.56
N SER A 433 -13.21 -21.47 8.33
CA SER A 433 -12.85 -21.98 9.65
C SER A 433 -12.08 -20.90 10.42
N GLU A 434 -11.80 -21.13 11.69
CA GLU A 434 -10.99 -20.20 12.51
C GLU A 434 -9.57 -19.95 11.94
N LEU A 435 -9.04 -20.87 11.14
CA LEU A 435 -7.66 -20.85 10.67
C LEU A 435 -7.50 -20.86 9.14
N GLY A 436 -8.60 -20.82 8.38
CA GLY A 436 -8.55 -20.95 6.92
C GLY A 436 -9.63 -20.17 6.18
N SER A 437 -9.37 -19.97 4.88
CA SER A 437 -10.30 -19.32 3.95
C SER A 437 -10.31 -20.01 2.60
N GLN A 438 -11.47 -20.07 1.96
CA GLN A 438 -11.55 -20.34 0.53
C GLN A 438 -11.05 -19.10 -0.23
N VAL A 439 -10.09 -19.30 -1.11
CA VAL A 439 -9.53 -18.24 -1.96
C VAL A 439 -10.18 -18.31 -3.34
N ILE A 440 -10.72 -17.18 -3.77
CA ILE A 440 -11.33 -16.98 -5.09
C ILE A 440 -10.41 -16.00 -5.84
N LEU A 441 -9.89 -16.43 -6.98
CA LEU A 441 -9.04 -15.64 -7.86
C LEU A 441 -9.79 -15.38 -9.18
N LEU A 442 -9.96 -14.10 -9.53
CA LEU A 442 -10.67 -13.67 -10.74
C LEU A 442 -12.01 -14.42 -10.90
N GLY A 443 -12.79 -14.43 -9.83
CA GLY A 443 -14.13 -15.01 -9.78
C GLY A 443 -14.20 -16.52 -9.65
N LYS A 444 -13.07 -17.25 -9.60
CA LYS A 444 -13.03 -18.72 -9.53
C LYS A 444 -12.34 -19.20 -8.26
N PRO A 445 -12.90 -20.20 -7.55
CA PRO A 445 -12.26 -20.77 -6.39
C PRO A 445 -10.98 -21.52 -6.80
N ILE A 446 -9.88 -21.26 -6.11
CA ILE A 446 -8.56 -21.92 -6.35
C ILE A 446 -8.15 -22.86 -5.21
N GLY A 447 -8.96 -22.95 -4.15
CA GLY A 447 -8.77 -23.87 -3.04
C GLY A 447 -9.00 -23.25 -1.68
N ASN A 448 -8.88 -24.09 -0.64
CA ASN A 448 -8.91 -23.69 0.77
C ASN A 448 -7.48 -23.59 1.29
N PHE A 449 -7.12 -22.47 1.89
CA PHE A 449 -5.77 -22.21 2.36
C PHE A 449 -5.76 -21.81 3.83
N LYS A 450 -4.80 -22.34 4.59
CA LYS A 450 -4.47 -21.81 5.92
C LYS A 450 -3.77 -20.45 5.77
N VAL A 451 -3.87 -19.63 6.80
CA VAL A 451 -3.30 -18.26 6.79
C VAL A 451 -1.84 -18.22 6.32
N ARG A 452 -0.97 -19.11 6.87
CA ARG A 452 0.45 -19.15 6.49
C ARG A 452 0.69 -19.49 5.02
N ASP A 453 -0.07 -20.46 4.48
CA ASP A 453 0.08 -20.90 3.09
C ASP A 453 -0.38 -19.82 2.10
N TYR A 454 -1.43 -19.08 2.47
CA TYR A 454 -1.90 -17.93 1.71
C TYR A 454 -0.85 -16.81 1.66
N PHE A 455 -0.21 -16.48 2.81
CA PHE A 455 0.85 -15.45 2.83
C PHE A 455 2.03 -15.78 1.91
N ALA A 456 2.44 -17.05 1.84
CA ALA A 456 3.52 -17.47 0.94
C ALA A 456 3.18 -17.24 -0.55
N ARG A 457 1.90 -17.35 -0.92
CA ARG A 457 1.41 -17.16 -2.30
C ARG A 457 1.11 -15.71 -2.68
N LYS A 458 1.04 -14.78 -1.74
CA LYS A 458 0.70 -13.37 -2.02
C LYS A 458 1.59 -12.74 -3.09
N LYS A 459 2.86 -13.13 -3.16
CA LYS A 459 3.81 -12.60 -4.16
C LYS A 459 3.42 -13.01 -5.59
N GLU A 460 2.94 -14.24 -5.78
CA GLU A 460 2.45 -14.74 -7.08
C GLU A 460 1.13 -14.06 -7.44
N LEU A 461 0.19 -14.01 -6.50
CA LEU A 461 -1.11 -13.39 -6.66
C LEU A 461 -1.03 -11.89 -6.97
N TRP A 462 0.03 -11.22 -6.55
CA TRP A 462 0.28 -9.81 -6.87
C TRP A 462 0.42 -9.55 -8.37
N GLU A 463 1.00 -10.48 -9.12
CA GLU A 463 1.10 -10.36 -10.58
C GLU A 463 -0.29 -10.41 -11.25
N ASP A 464 -1.19 -11.27 -10.74
CA ASP A 464 -2.56 -11.36 -11.24
C ASP A 464 -3.37 -10.10 -10.88
N VAL A 465 -3.18 -9.54 -9.67
CA VAL A 465 -3.78 -8.27 -9.27
C VAL A 465 -3.36 -7.14 -10.22
N LYS A 466 -2.07 -7.04 -10.55
CA LYS A 466 -1.57 -6.01 -11.47
C LYS A 466 -2.17 -6.14 -12.87
N LYS A 467 -2.22 -7.36 -13.41
CA LYS A 467 -2.84 -7.63 -14.71
C LYS A 467 -4.33 -7.30 -14.73
N ALA A 468 -5.06 -7.66 -13.66
CA ALA A 468 -6.48 -7.32 -13.51
C ALA A 468 -6.68 -5.81 -13.52
N TYR A 469 -5.91 -5.07 -12.71
CA TYR A 469 -5.96 -3.61 -12.66
C TYR A 469 -5.67 -2.96 -14.00
N ASP A 470 -4.57 -3.35 -14.65
CA ASP A 470 -4.16 -2.74 -15.92
C ASP A 470 -5.17 -3.00 -17.04
N SER A 471 -5.71 -4.23 -17.11
CA SER A 471 -6.73 -4.58 -18.12
C SER A 471 -8.07 -3.90 -17.86
N LEU A 472 -8.49 -3.77 -16.59
CA LEU A 472 -9.73 -3.08 -16.24
C LEU A 472 -9.60 -1.58 -16.48
N SER A 473 -8.54 -0.96 -15.94
CA SER A 473 -8.33 0.49 -16.04
C SER A 473 -8.21 0.98 -17.48
N ALA A 474 -7.74 0.15 -18.41
CA ALA A 474 -7.65 0.50 -19.83
C ALA A 474 -9.00 0.89 -20.45
N SER A 475 -10.11 0.37 -19.92
CA SER A 475 -11.48 0.58 -20.43
C SER A 475 -12.18 1.81 -19.84
N TYR A 476 -11.59 2.49 -18.86
CA TYR A 476 -12.21 3.59 -18.12
C TYR A 476 -11.33 4.85 -18.13
N ASP A 477 -11.93 6.00 -17.82
CA ASP A 477 -11.20 7.28 -17.69
C ASP A 477 -10.46 7.34 -16.38
N CYS A 478 -11.03 6.80 -15.30
CA CYS A 478 -10.46 6.82 -13.97
C CYS A 478 -10.91 5.62 -13.11
N MET A 479 -10.19 5.43 -11.99
CA MET A 479 -10.42 4.30 -11.07
C MET A 479 -10.66 4.80 -9.64
N VAL A 480 -11.57 4.14 -8.91
CA VAL A 480 -11.75 4.32 -7.47
C VAL A 480 -11.32 3.05 -6.76
N LEU A 481 -10.23 3.14 -5.98
CA LEU A 481 -9.64 2.00 -5.30
C LEU A 481 -10.05 1.97 -3.84
N GLU A 482 -10.27 0.77 -3.32
CA GLU A 482 -10.60 0.53 -1.92
C GLU A 482 -9.52 -0.28 -1.22
N GLY A 483 -9.08 0.17 -0.03
CA GLY A 483 -8.20 -0.58 0.85
C GLY A 483 -8.95 -1.60 1.72
N ALA A 484 -8.19 -2.49 2.36
CA ALA A 484 -8.73 -3.47 3.31
C ALA A 484 -8.11 -3.26 4.70
N GLY A 485 -8.92 -3.34 5.77
CA GLY A 485 -8.47 -3.10 7.14
C GLY A 485 -7.88 -1.71 7.30
N SER A 486 -6.65 -1.64 7.81
CA SER A 486 -5.88 -0.41 8.00
C SER A 486 -4.49 -0.52 7.38
N PRO A 487 -3.97 0.53 6.70
CA PRO A 487 -2.58 0.56 6.26
C PRO A 487 -1.58 0.68 7.43
N GLY A 488 -2.06 0.96 8.65
CA GLY A 488 -1.26 0.99 9.88
C GLY A 488 -1.01 -0.37 10.52
N GLU A 489 -1.46 -1.47 9.93
CA GLU A 489 -1.21 -2.85 10.38
C GLU A 489 0.24 -3.26 10.11
N ILE A 490 1.14 -2.95 11.03
CA ILE A 490 2.61 -3.09 10.87
C ILE A 490 3.00 -4.53 10.52
N ASN A 491 2.35 -5.51 11.15
CA ASN A 491 2.59 -6.94 10.92
C ASN A 491 2.19 -7.43 9.52
N LEU A 492 1.40 -6.66 8.76
CA LEU A 492 0.94 -7.00 7.42
C LEU A 492 1.64 -6.20 6.31
N LYS A 493 2.42 -5.17 6.64
CA LYS A 493 3.04 -4.26 5.67
C LYS A 493 3.91 -4.97 4.64
N SER A 494 4.79 -5.88 5.07
CA SER A 494 5.70 -6.60 4.18
C SER A 494 5.00 -7.48 3.14
N THR A 495 3.74 -7.82 3.37
CA THR A 495 2.90 -8.66 2.50
C THR A 495 1.68 -7.90 1.98
N ASP A 496 1.66 -6.58 2.09
CA ASP A 496 0.56 -5.76 1.58
C ASP A 496 0.42 -5.89 0.05
N VAL A 497 -0.80 -6.09 -0.40
CA VAL A 497 -1.18 -6.11 -1.82
C VAL A 497 -2.43 -5.26 -2.08
N VAL A 498 -3.01 -4.66 -1.04
CA VAL A 498 -4.33 -4.03 -1.15
C VAL A 498 -4.35 -2.57 -0.70
N ASN A 499 -3.43 -2.14 0.17
CA ASN A 499 -3.37 -0.78 0.70
C ASN A 499 -2.30 0.06 -0.01
N MET A 500 -1.22 0.44 0.69
CA MET A 500 -0.25 1.41 0.16
C MET A 500 0.50 0.90 -1.06
N ARG A 501 0.80 -0.40 -1.14
CA ARG A 501 1.44 -1.00 -2.32
C ARG A 501 0.56 -0.92 -3.56
N MET A 502 -0.77 -1.10 -3.41
CA MET A 502 -1.70 -0.93 -4.53
C MET A 502 -1.85 0.55 -4.92
N ALA A 503 -1.90 1.45 -3.94
CA ALA A 503 -1.90 2.90 -4.20
C ALA A 503 -0.65 3.34 -4.97
N GLN A 504 0.53 2.83 -4.61
CA GLN A 504 1.79 3.08 -5.31
C GLN A 504 1.75 2.56 -6.75
N TYR A 505 1.29 1.32 -6.94
CA TYR A 505 1.18 0.73 -8.28
C TYR A 505 0.24 1.52 -9.19
N ALA A 506 -0.91 1.94 -8.65
CA ALA A 506 -1.90 2.76 -9.37
C ALA A 506 -1.51 4.24 -9.51
N GLN A 507 -0.42 4.69 -8.86
CA GLN A 507 -0.01 6.09 -8.73
C GLN A 507 -1.14 6.98 -8.18
N SER A 508 -1.89 6.44 -7.23
CA SER A 508 -3.13 7.01 -6.72
C SER A 508 -2.88 7.83 -5.45
N PRO A 509 -3.40 9.07 -5.35
CA PRO A 509 -3.50 9.74 -4.06
C PRO A 509 -4.41 8.94 -3.12
N VAL A 510 -4.04 8.94 -1.83
CA VAL A 510 -4.74 8.19 -0.77
C VAL A 510 -5.53 9.16 0.10
N LEU A 511 -6.82 8.90 0.27
CA LEU A 511 -7.69 9.51 1.26
C LEU A 511 -7.87 8.54 2.44
N LEU A 512 -7.35 8.89 3.62
CA LEU A 512 -7.44 8.05 4.81
C LEU A 512 -8.67 8.43 5.65
N ALA A 513 -9.69 7.57 5.65
CA ALA A 513 -10.94 7.76 6.37
C ALA A 513 -10.84 7.20 7.81
N GLY A 514 -11.40 7.91 8.76
CA GLY A 514 -11.52 7.49 10.16
C GLY A 514 -12.95 7.63 10.68
N ASP A 515 -13.39 6.66 11.47
CA ASP A 515 -14.70 6.62 12.11
C ASP A 515 -14.66 7.40 13.44
N ILE A 516 -15.35 8.54 13.51
CA ILE A 516 -15.36 9.38 14.72
C ILE A 516 -16.29 8.83 15.81
N ASP A 517 -17.33 8.06 15.46
CA ASP A 517 -18.25 7.44 16.43
C ASP A 517 -17.53 6.48 17.39
N ARG A 518 -16.41 5.88 16.95
CA ARG A 518 -15.60 4.99 17.80
C ARG A 518 -14.73 5.71 18.80
N GLY A 519 -14.59 7.04 18.70
CA GLY A 519 -13.67 7.83 19.49
C GLY A 519 -12.21 7.72 19.02
N GLY A 520 -11.37 8.68 19.38
CA GLY A 520 -9.95 8.68 19.09
C GLY A 520 -9.54 8.78 17.60
N VAL A 521 -10.40 9.30 16.72
CA VAL A 521 -10.15 9.35 15.27
C VAL A 521 -8.87 10.11 14.92
N TYR A 522 -8.58 11.23 15.62
CA TYR A 522 -7.37 12.03 15.38
C TYR A 522 -6.10 11.31 15.83
N ALA A 523 -6.15 10.57 16.95
CA ALA A 523 -5.07 9.71 17.39
C ALA A 523 -4.83 8.58 16.37
N SER A 524 -5.90 8.00 15.82
CA SER A 524 -5.81 6.97 14.78
C SER A 524 -5.18 7.52 13.49
N PHE A 525 -5.47 8.75 13.08
CA PHE A 525 -4.83 9.41 11.94
C PHE A 525 -3.33 9.58 12.16
N ILE A 526 -2.94 10.15 13.31
CA ILE A 526 -1.53 10.39 13.64
C ILE A 526 -0.78 9.07 13.81
N GLY A 527 -1.37 8.09 14.51
CA GLY A 527 -0.79 6.77 14.69
C GLY A 527 -0.58 6.03 13.37
N THR A 528 -1.58 6.02 12.49
CA THR A 528 -1.44 5.42 11.16
C THR A 528 -0.36 6.13 10.33
N TYR A 529 -0.36 7.48 10.32
CA TYR A 529 0.66 8.26 9.62
C TYR A 529 2.08 8.01 10.17
N ALA A 530 2.23 7.83 11.49
CA ALA A 530 3.51 7.53 12.11
C ALA A 530 4.09 6.17 11.66
N THR A 531 3.24 5.22 11.28
CA THR A 531 3.68 3.92 10.72
C THR A 531 4.07 4.00 9.25
N PHE A 532 3.78 5.12 8.56
CA PHE A 532 4.05 5.27 7.13
C PHE A 532 5.53 5.56 6.86
N GLU A 533 6.07 4.85 5.87
CA GLU A 533 7.35 5.16 5.26
C GLU A 533 7.27 6.48 4.46
N PRO A 534 8.41 7.14 4.17
CA PRO A 534 8.40 8.41 3.44
C PRO A 534 7.61 8.38 2.13
N TRP A 535 7.75 7.34 1.33
CA TRP A 535 7.02 7.18 0.07
C TRP A 535 5.51 6.99 0.25
N GLU A 536 5.07 6.36 1.36
CA GLU A 536 3.66 6.20 1.69
C GLU A 536 3.04 7.55 2.10
N ARG A 537 3.80 8.37 2.84
CA ARG A 537 3.41 9.74 3.22
C ARG A 537 3.23 10.65 2.02
N GLU A 538 4.03 10.47 0.96
CA GLU A 538 3.90 11.23 -0.29
C GLU A 538 2.57 10.94 -0.98
N LEU A 539 2.12 9.68 -0.98
CA LEU A 539 0.86 9.26 -1.57
C LEU A 539 -0.35 9.75 -0.78
N LEU A 540 -0.22 9.98 0.54
CA LEU A 540 -1.33 10.46 1.35
C LEU A 540 -1.76 11.86 0.90
N TYR A 541 -2.98 11.97 0.37
CA TYR A 541 -3.61 13.24 0.00
C TYR A 541 -4.08 14.00 1.24
N GLY A 542 -4.78 13.32 2.14
CA GLY A 542 -5.30 13.90 3.37
C GLY A 542 -6.17 12.91 4.16
N PHE A 543 -6.75 13.42 5.23
CA PHE A 543 -7.60 12.66 6.13
C PHE A 543 -9.06 13.01 5.91
N ALA A 544 -9.96 12.06 6.16
CA ALA A 544 -11.41 12.24 6.11
C ALA A 544 -12.05 11.76 7.42
N VAL A 545 -12.70 12.65 8.14
CA VAL A 545 -13.53 12.29 9.30
C VAL A 545 -14.86 11.79 8.77
N ASN A 546 -15.25 10.58 9.15
CA ASN A 546 -16.49 9.97 8.70
C ASN A 546 -17.41 9.66 9.87
N LYS A 547 -18.71 9.53 9.59
CA LYS A 547 -19.80 9.29 10.54
C LYS A 547 -19.92 10.39 11.62
N PHE A 548 -19.64 11.64 11.25
CA PHE A 548 -19.70 12.76 12.16
C PHE A 548 -21.15 13.10 12.55
N ARG A 549 -21.33 13.53 13.79
CA ARG A 549 -22.62 14.02 14.30
C ARG A 549 -22.40 15.34 15.04
N GLY A 550 -23.02 16.41 14.60
CA GLY A 550 -22.95 17.70 15.25
C GLY A 550 -22.39 18.83 14.38
N ASP A 551 -21.80 19.85 15.02
CA ASP A 551 -21.25 21.01 14.33
C ASP A 551 -19.77 20.80 13.98
N PRO A 552 -19.40 20.74 12.68
CA PRO A 552 -18.02 20.48 12.25
C PRO A 552 -17.05 21.63 12.59
N THR A 553 -17.54 22.83 12.92
CA THR A 553 -16.68 23.96 13.33
C THR A 553 -15.94 23.69 14.65
N LEU A 554 -16.48 22.81 15.49
CA LEU A 554 -15.87 22.39 16.76
C LEU A 554 -14.60 21.54 16.56
N LEU A 555 -14.34 21.06 15.34
CA LEU A 555 -13.20 20.21 15.02
C LEU A 555 -11.94 20.99 14.56
N ALA A 556 -12.03 22.33 14.45
CA ALA A 556 -10.99 23.17 13.85
C ALA A 556 -9.61 23.00 14.54
N ASP A 557 -9.56 23.03 15.86
CA ASP A 557 -8.32 22.89 16.63
C ASP A 557 -7.68 21.50 16.45
N ALA A 558 -8.52 20.46 16.36
CA ALA A 558 -8.07 19.11 16.14
C ALA A 558 -7.52 18.92 14.69
N HIS A 559 -8.15 19.57 13.72
CA HIS A 559 -7.66 19.59 12.33
C HIS A 559 -6.30 20.27 12.24
N GLU A 560 -6.13 21.42 12.91
CA GLU A 560 -4.86 22.13 12.95
C GLU A 560 -3.78 21.32 13.67
N TYR A 561 -4.14 20.60 14.74
CA TYR A 561 -3.22 19.70 15.42
C TYR A 561 -2.73 18.58 14.50
N VAL A 562 -3.63 17.92 13.76
CA VAL A 562 -3.25 16.88 12.77
C VAL A 562 -2.35 17.47 11.68
N ARG A 563 -2.72 18.65 11.14
CA ARG A 563 -1.91 19.32 10.13
C ARG A 563 -0.49 19.62 10.62
N ARG A 564 -0.36 20.10 11.86
CA ARG A 564 0.95 20.38 12.48
C ARG A 564 1.79 19.12 12.68
N MET A 565 1.15 18.00 13.09
CA MET A 565 1.85 16.73 13.36
C MET A 565 2.22 15.95 12.08
N THR A 566 1.47 16.09 11.01
CA THR A 566 1.60 15.26 9.82
C THR A 566 1.96 16.02 8.54
N GLY A 567 1.78 17.33 8.52
CA GLY A 567 1.88 18.16 7.31
C GLY A 567 0.72 17.92 6.32
N LYS A 568 -0.31 17.15 6.70
CA LYS A 568 -1.47 16.82 5.85
C LYS A 568 -2.76 17.38 6.45
N GLU A 569 -3.70 17.73 5.57
CA GLU A 569 -4.97 18.35 5.97
C GLU A 569 -6.05 17.29 6.22
N VAL A 570 -7.03 17.61 7.08
CA VAL A 570 -8.33 16.96 7.08
C VAL A 570 -9.13 17.61 5.96
N VAL A 571 -9.36 16.88 4.87
CA VAL A 571 -9.92 17.41 3.63
C VAL A 571 -11.42 17.22 3.49
N GLY A 572 -12.03 16.48 4.42
CA GLY A 572 -13.49 16.27 4.44
C GLY A 572 -13.98 15.81 5.81
N VAL A 573 -15.18 16.26 6.17
CA VAL A 573 -15.94 15.80 7.34
C VAL A 573 -17.30 15.35 6.82
N PHE A 574 -17.53 14.02 6.85
CA PHE A 574 -18.75 13.41 6.34
C PHE A 574 -19.68 13.04 7.48
N ASP A 575 -20.90 13.58 7.46
CA ASP A 575 -21.88 13.32 8.50
C ASP A 575 -22.36 11.87 8.46
N PHE A 576 -22.78 11.35 9.60
CA PHE A 576 -23.51 10.11 9.68
C PHE A 576 -24.86 10.27 8.97
N LEU A 577 -25.09 9.46 7.96
CA LEU A 577 -26.36 9.42 7.23
C LEU A 577 -27.20 8.27 7.77
N PRO A 578 -28.21 8.54 8.60
CA PRO A 578 -29.16 7.50 9.00
C PRO A 578 -29.96 7.07 7.76
N ASP A 579 -30.40 5.84 7.74
CA ASP A 579 -31.33 5.31 6.75
C ASP A 579 -30.90 5.54 5.29
N LEU A 580 -29.59 5.37 5.03
CA LEU A 580 -29.06 5.53 3.68
C LEU A 580 -29.63 4.49 2.70
N GLY A 581 -30.04 3.32 3.19
CA GLY A 581 -30.62 2.24 2.39
C GLY A 581 -29.63 1.46 1.57
N LEU A 582 -28.33 1.62 1.82
CA LEU A 582 -27.27 0.82 1.18
C LEU A 582 -26.92 -0.40 2.07
N PRO A 583 -26.59 -1.56 1.46
CA PRO A 583 -26.20 -2.74 2.21
C PRO A 583 -24.86 -2.53 2.91
N GLU A 584 -24.72 -3.04 4.13
CA GLU A 584 -23.46 -3.10 4.85
C GLU A 584 -22.60 -4.27 4.34
N GLU A 585 -21.27 -4.12 4.36
CA GLU A 585 -20.34 -5.14 3.86
C GLU A 585 -20.14 -6.28 4.86
N ASP A 586 -20.12 -5.96 6.17
CA ASP A 586 -19.81 -6.92 7.24
C ASP A 586 -21.04 -7.33 8.04
N SER A 587 -21.15 -8.64 8.34
CA SER A 587 -22.18 -9.22 9.19
C SER A 587 -22.05 -8.88 10.69
N VAL A 588 -21.05 -8.10 11.09
CA VAL A 588 -20.78 -7.76 12.50
C VAL A 588 -21.85 -6.85 13.13
N GLY A 589 -22.69 -6.22 12.32
CA GLY A 589 -23.79 -5.37 12.76
C GLY A 589 -25.18 -5.97 12.51
N PHE A 590 -25.35 -7.31 12.56
CA PHE A 590 -26.61 -7.99 12.29
C PHE A 590 -27.66 -7.71 13.41
N ALA A 591 -27.99 -6.44 13.59
CA ALA A 591 -29.13 -5.99 14.37
C ALA A 591 -30.01 -5.15 13.45
N PHE A 592 -31.16 -5.71 13.04
CA PHE A 592 -32.18 -4.93 12.35
C PHE A 592 -32.74 -3.89 13.33
N ALA A 593 -32.17 -2.67 13.31
CA ALA A 593 -32.86 -1.54 13.89
C ALA A 593 -34.01 -1.16 12.95
N PRO A 594 -35.22 -0.90 13.43
CA PRO A 594 -36.33 -0.47 12.59
C PRO A 594 -35.93 0.81 11.81
N LYS A 595 -35.85 0.72 10.48
CA LYS A 595 -35.43 1.83 9.63
C LYS A 595 -36.56 2.72 9.12
N ALA A 596 -37.83 2.30 9.28
CA ALA A 596 -39.00 3.04 8.88
C ALA A 596 -40.05 3.06 10.00
N GLU A 597 -40.92 4.04 9.99
CA GLU A 597 -42.11 3.97 10.83
C GLU A 597 -42.91 2.69 10.45
N LYS A 598 -42.95 1.71 11.36
CA LYS A 598 -43.66 0.46 11.17
C LYS A 598 -45.12 0.69 11.50
N ARG A 599 -45.99 -0.06 10.82
CA ARG A 599 -47.41 -0.09 11.15
C ARG A 599 -47.61 -0.65 12.56
N SER A 600 -48.80 -0.43 13.14
CA SER A 600 -49.15 -0.96 14.45
C SER A 600 -49.38 -2.48 14.42
N ASP A 601 -49.49 -3.07 13.22
CA ASP A 601 -49.77 -4.48 12.97
C ASP A 601 -48.76 -5.10 11.98
N PRO A 602 -47.43 -5.05 12.27
CA PRO A 602 -46.44 -5.62 11.36
C PRO A 602 -46.46 -7.15 11.40
N LEU A 603 -46.08 -7.78 10.28
CA LEU A 603 -45.73 -9.21 10.25
C LEU A 603 -44.40 -9.40 11.01
N ASP A 604 -44.42 -10.36 11.94
CA ASP A 604 -43.22 -10.78 12.69
C ASP A 604 -42.39 -11.78 11.87
N ILE A 605 -41.23 -11.39 11.39
CA ILE A 605 -40.31 -12.24 10.65
C ILE A 605 -39.11 -12.58 11.53
N ALA A 606 -39.01 -13.83 11.97
CA ALA A 606 -37.86 -14.33 12.73
C ALA A 606 -36.81 -14.89 11.79
N VAL A 607 -35.63 -14.31 11.78
CA VAL A 607 -34.46 -14.81 11.05
C VAL A 607 -33.57 -15.61 11.98
N ILE A 608 -33.34 -16.87 11.64
CA ILE A 608 -32.50 -17.74 12.44
C ILE A 608 -31.02 -17.31 12.28
N HIS A 609 -30.37 -16.98 13.40
CA HIS A 609 -28.96 -16.63 13.41
C HIS A 609 -28.09 -17.90 13.30
N LEU A 610 -27.70 -18.22 12.08
CA LEU A 610 -26.72 -19.26 11.77
C LEU A 610 -25.31 -18.76 12.03
N GLY A 611 -24.38 -19.64 12.41
CA GLY A 611 -22.99 -19.26 12.69
C GLY A 611 -22.21 -18.79 11.45
N HIS A 612 -22.63 -19.27 10.28
CA HIS A 612 -21.93 -19.04 9.00
C HIS A 612 -22.85 -18.38 7.95
N ILE A 613 -23.67 -17.40 8.39
CA ILE A 613 -24.59 -16.71 7.48
C ILE A 613 -23.82 -16.13 6.30
N ALA A 614 -24.33 -16.38 5.09
CA ALA A 614 -23.84 -15.83 3.84
C ALA A 614 -24.97 -15.11 3.10
N ASN A 615 -24.64 -14.02 2.40
CA ASN A 615 -25.59 -13.24 1.58
C ASN A 615 -26.82 -12.75 2.36
N PHE A 616 -26.63 -12.24 3.58
CA PHE A 616 -27.71 -11.71 4.42
C PHE A 616 -28.46 -10.52 3.78
N THR A 617 -27.94 -9.95 2.71
CA THR A 617 -28.60 -8.90 1.90
C THR A 617 -29.93 -9.35 1.30
N ASP A 618 -30.20 -10.66 1.20
CA ASP A 618 -31.50 -11.20 0.80
C ASP A 618 -32.65 -10.69 1.67
N LEU A 619 -32.36 -10.23 2.88
CA LEU A 619 -33.36 -9.78 3.85
C LEU A 619 -33.63 -8.27 3.78
N ALA A 620 -32.73 -7.50 3.17
CA ALA A 620 -32.83 -6.05 3.09
C ALA A 620 -34.11 -5.56 2.39
N PRO A 621 -34.59 -6.21 1.31
CA PRO A 621 -35.87 -5.83 0.66
C PRO A 621 -37.09 -6.01 1.55
N LEU A 622 -37.07 -6.97 2.48
CA LEU A 622 -38.14 -7.17 3.45
C LEU A 622 -38.09 -6.10 4.55
N ASP A 623 -36.91 -5.62 4.94
CA ASP A 623 -36.77 -4.63 6.03
C ASP A 623 -37.30 -3.24 5.65
N ILE A 624 -37.33 -2.88 4.37
CA ILE A 624 -37.90 -1.59 3.93
C ILE A 624 -39.43 -1.57 3.95
N GLU A 625 -40.12 -2.73 4.05
CA GLU A 625 -41.55 -2.78 4.02
C GLU A 625 -42.15 -2.27 5.35
N PRO A 626 -43.14 -1.34 5.31
CA PRO A 626 -43.68 -0.73 6.52
C PRO A 626 -44.51 -1.68 7.37
N ASP A 627 -44.99 -2.79 6.80
CA ASP A 627 -45.79 -3.82 7.46
C ASP A 627 -44.97 -5.07 7.84
N VAL A 628 -43.66 -4.95 7.95
CA VAL A 628 -42.76 -6.05 8.33
C VAL A 628 -41.87 -5.62 9.50
N GLN A 629 -41.76 -6.49 10.49
CA GLN A 629 -40.80 -6.40 11.60
C GLN A 629 -39.89 -7.60 11.53
N ILE A 630 -38.58 -7.35 11.26
CA ILE A 630 -37.56 -8.41 11.24
C ILE A 630 -36.84 -8.44 12.59
N ARG A 631 -36.59 -9.63 13.12
CA ARG A 631 -35.76 -9.88 14.29
C ARG A 631 -34.87 -11.09 14.09
N THR A 632 -33.70 -11.09 14.67
CA THR A 632 -32.81 -12.24 14.73
C THR A 632 -33.11 -13.07 15.97
N VAL A 633 -32.92 -14.39 15.85
CA VAL A 633 -33.18 -15.35 16.91
C VAL A 633 -31.98 -16.27 17.08
N ASP A 634 -31.37 -16.27 18.27
CA ASP A 634 -30.18 -17.01 18.62
C ASP A 634 -30.43 -18.34 19.33
N CYS A 635 -31.52 -18.47 20.04
CA CYS A 635 -31.89 -19.69 20.76
C CYS A 635 -33.37 -20.01 20.66
N GLY A 636 -33.75 -21.27 20.95
CA GLY A 636 -35.12 -21.74 20.82
C GLY A 636 -36.15 -20.98 21.66
N ASP A 637 -35.77 -20.53 22.85
CA ASP A 637 -36.65 -19.80 23.79
C ASP A 637 -37.01 -18.39 23.28
N GLU A 638 -36.22 -17.82 22.40
CA GLU A 638 -36.43 -16.48 21.79
C GLU A 638 -37.35 -16.55 20.56
N LEU A 639 -37.62 -17.73 20.00
CA LEU A 639 -38.38 -17.85 18.75
C LEU A 639 -39.76 -17.26 18.86
N GLY A 640 -40.49 -17.51 19.97
CA GLY A 640 -41.87 -17.08 20.16
C GLY A 640 -42.82 -17.67 19.13
N GLN A 641 -43.74 -16.84 18.62
CA GLN A 641 -44.74 -17.23 17.60
C GLN A 641 -44.64 -16.27 16.39
N PRO A 642 -43.60 -16.32 15.58
CA PRO A 642 -43.50 -15.47 14.41
C PRO A 642 -44.49 -15.87 13.31
N ASP A 643 -44.79 -14.92 12.40
CA ASP A 643 -45.59 -15.18 11.20
C ASP A 643 -44.75 -15.89 10.13
N VAL A 644 -43.47 -15.57 10.05
CA VAL A 644 -42.47 -16.14 9.10
C VAL A 644 -41.17 -16.48 9.85
N ILE A 645 -40.61 -17.65 9.54
CA ILE A 645 -39.26 -18.02 9.95
C ILE A 645 -38.39 -18.09 8.70
N ILE A 646 -37.29 -17.36 8.68
CA ILE A 646 -36.32 -17.42 7.59
C ILE A 646 -35.05 -18.15 8.05
N LEU A 647 -34.71 -19.22 7.33
CA LEU A 647 -33.40 -19.89 7.39
C LEU A 647 -32.56 -19.32 6.24
N PRO A 648 -31.59 -18.44 6.53
CA PRO A 648 -30.80 -17.74 5.50
C PRO A 648 -29.78 -18.66 4.84
N GLY A 649 -29.05 -18.13 3.86
CA GLY A 649 -27.90 -18.78 3.27
C GLY A 649 -26.80 -19.04 4.29
N SER A 650 -26.12 -20.17 4.16
CA SER A 650 -24.99 -20.57 5.03
C SER A 650 -23.86 -21.18 4.23
N LYS A 651 -22.64 -20.99 4.74
CA LYS A 651 -21.39 -21.59 4.25
C LYS A 651 -20.97 -22.84 5.03
N GLY A 652 -21.66 -23.18 6.08
CA GLY A 652 -21.34 -24.32 6.95
C GLY A 652 -22.62 -24.97 7.48
N VAL A 653 -23.45 -25.50 6.59
CA VAL A 653 -24.77 -26.03 6.92
C VAL A 653 -24.70 -27.11 8.00
N ALA A 654 -23.72 -27.99 7.96
CA ALA A 654 -23.56 -29.07 8.95
C ALA A 654 -23.31 -28.51 10.36
N ASP A 655 -22.42 -27.55 10.49
CA ASP A 655 -22.10 -26.91 11.77
C ASP A 655 -23.27 -26.09 12.30
N ASP A 656 -24.01 -25.43 11.40
CA ASP A 656 -25.18 -24.65 11.75
C ASP A 656 -26.33 -25.53 12.24
N ILE A 657 -26.58 -26.69 11.62
CA ILE A 657 -27.55 -27.69 12.15
C ILE A 657 -27.11 -28.16 13.55
N ALA A 658 -25.81 -28.46 13.73
CA ALA A 658 -25.31 -28.88 15.03
C ALA A 658 -25.49 -27.78 16.10
N ARG A 659 -25.25 -26.51 15.74
CA ARG A 659 -25.51 -25.35 16.60
C ARG A 659 -27.00 -25.20 16.93
N MET A 660 -27.87 -25.27 15.92
CA MET A 660 -29.31 -25.18 16.11
C MET A 660 -29.84 -26.28 17.04
N LYS A 661 -29.30 -27.49 16.97
CA LYS A 661 -29.62 -28.57 17.89
C LYS A 661 -29.19 -28.27 19.33
N ARG A 662 -27.96 -27.71 19.51
CA ARG A 662 -27.43 -27.38 20.84
C ARG A 662 -28.18 -26.24 21.53
N ASN A 663 -28.64 -25.23 20.81
CA ASN A 663 -29.33 -24.05 21.38
C ASN A 663 -30.86 -24.14 21.31
N GLY A 664 -31.42 -25.29 20.97
CA GLY A 664 -32.85 -25.55 20.96
C GLY A 664 -33.64 -25.01 19.77
N LEU A 665 -33.00 -24.27 18.87
CA LEU A 665 -33.62 -23.68 17.67
C LEU A 665 -34.17 -24.74 16.72
N PHE A 666 -33.46 -25.87 16.54
CA PHE A 666 -33.89 -26.92 15.64
C PHE A 666 -35.28 -27.45 16.05
N ALA A 667 -35.47 -27.80 17.30
CA ALA A 667 -36.73 -28.31 17.84
C ALA A 667 -37.83 -27.23 17.86
N ALA A 668 -37.51 -25.98 18.12
CA ALA A 668 -38.45 -24.87 18.12
C ALA A 668 -38.99 -24.58 16.71
N VAL A 669 -38.13 -24.54 15.69
CA VAL A 669 -38.52 -24.35 14.27
C VAL A 669 -39.31 -25.57 13.77
N GLU A 670 -38.89 -26.79 14.13
CA GLU A 670 -39.61 -28.03 13.77
C GLU A 670 -41.06 -28.03 14.24
N LYS A 671 -41.34 -27.51 15.44
CA LYS A 671 -42.67 -27.44 16.04
C LYS A 671 -43.48 -26.22 15.61
N SER A 672 -42.88 -25.24 14.99
CA SER A 672 -43.54 -23.99 14.61
C SER A 672 -44.57 -24.20 13.48
N SER A 673 -45.69 -23.46 13.53
CA SER A 673 -46.68 -23.34 12.46
C SER A 673 -46.47 -22.11 11.56
N ALA A 674 -45.38 -21.33 11.79
CA ALA A 674 -45.05 -20.19 10.98
C ALA A 674 -44.78 -20.57 9.52
N TYR A 675 -44.88 -19.60 8.61
CA TYR A 675 -44.43 -19.78 7.23
C TYR A 675 -42.89 -19.94 7.21
N LEU A 676 -42.38 -21.04 6.64
CA LEU A 676 -40.96 -21.31 6.57
C LEU A 676 -40.39 -20.84 5.24
N VAL A 677 -39.31 -20.07 5.28
CA VAL A 677 -38.52 -19.66 4.11
C VAL A 677 -37.10 -20.19 4.26
N GLY A 678 -36.61 -20.97 3.31
CA GLY A 678 -35.23 -21.45 3.26
C GLY A 678 -34.52 -20.94 2.03
N ILE A 679 -33.42 -20.17 2.20
CA ILE A 679 -32.62 -19.63 1.10
C ILE A 679 -31.30 -20.38 1.08
N CYS A 680 -30.92 -20.99 -0.04
CA CYS A 680 -29.64 -21.66 -0.28
C CYS A 680 -29.35 -22.72 0.82
N GLY A 681 -28.44 -22.45 1.78
CA GLY A 681 -28.24 -23.33 2.95
C GLY A 681 -29.53 -23.60 3.75
N GLY A 682 -30.41 -22.62 3.85
CA GLY A 682 -31.71 -22.76 4.49
C GLY A 682 -32.64 -23.77 3.78
N LEU A 683 -32.62 -23.84 2.45
CA LEU A 683 -33.27 -24.88 1.67
C LEU A 683 -32.75 -26.26 2.06
N GLN A 684 -31.43 -26.41 2.15
CA GLN A 684 -30.76 -27.67 2.51
C GLN A 684 -31.16 -28.12 3.93
N ILE A 685 -31.23 -27.18 4.89
CA ILE A 685 -31.63 -27.44 6.27
C ILE A 685 -33.09 -27.96 6.33
N LEU A 686 -34.02 -27.46 5.48
CA LEU A 686 -35.39 -27.85 5.41
C LEU A 686 -35.59 -29.25 4.78
N GLY A 687 -34.58 -29.79 4.09
CA GLY A 687 -34.59 -31.12 3.47
C GLY A 687 -34.59 -32.29 4.45
N GLU A 688 -34.43 -33.50 3.94
CA GLU A 688 -34.30 -34.74 4.73
C GLU A 688 -32.86 -35.02 5.11
N LYS A 689 -31.94 -34.90 4.13
CA LYS A 689 -30.52 -35.26 4.27
C LYS A 689 -29.63 -34.33 3.50
N LEU A 690 -28.45 -34.07 4.09
CA LEU A 690 -27.28 -33.45 3.43
C LEU A 690 -26.16 -34.48 3.34
N LEU A 691 -25.65 -34.74 2.14
CA LEU A 691 -24.56 -35.66 1.86
C LEU A 691 -23.34 -34.87 1.38
N ASP A 692 -22.21 -35.05 2.05
CA ASP A 692 -20.92 -34.44 1.67
C ASP A 692 -19.81 -35.50 1.56
N PRO A 693 -19.86 -36.39 0.56
CA PRO A 693 -18.94 -37.52 0.44
C PRO A 693 -17.50 -37.12 0.19
N ASN A 694 -17.26 -35.88 -0.31
CA ASN A 694 -15.94 -35.35 -0.64
C ASN A 694 -15.39 -34.33 0.36
N GLY A 695 -16.12 -34.05 1.45
CA GLY A 695 -15.69 -33.09 2.47
C GLY A 695 -15.57 -31.65 1.94
N VAL A 696 -16.53 -31.23 1.11
CA VAL A 696 -16.50 -29.90 0.45
C VAL A 696 -16.72 -28.79 1.46
N GLU A 697 -17.66 -28.98 2.40
CA GLU A 697 -17.98 -28.01 3.46
C GLU A 697 -17.92 -28.61 4.87
N SER A 698 -17.90 -29.94 5.03
CA SER A 698 -17.95 -30.62 6.33
C SER A 698 -17.07 -31.87 6.36
N GLU A 699 -16.55 -32.22 7.56
CA GLU A 699 -15.90 -33.53 7.81
C GLU A 699 -16.92 -34.67 7.91
N MET A 700 -18.20 -34.35 8.04
CA MET A 700 -19.29 -35.36 8.13
C MET A 700 -19.81 -35.67 6.73
N SER A 701 -19.73 -36.95 6.34
CA SER A 701 -20.19 -37.42 5.04
C SER A 701 -21.73 -37.44 4.85
N GLU A 702 -22.50 -37.47 5.95
CA GLU A 702 -23.97 -37.48 5.95
C GLU A 702 -24.50 -36.75 7.20
N MET A 703 -25.57 -35.97 7.02
CA MET A 703 -26.26 -35.29 8.09
C MET A 703 -27.78 -35.33 7.90
N GLU A 704 -28.52 -35.60 8.98
CA GLU A 704 -29.97 -35.47 9.01
C GLU A 704 -30.41 -34.02 9.21
N CYS A 705 -31.31 -33.58 8.32
CA CYS A 705 -31.92 -32.25 8.27
C CYS A 705 -33.34 -32.24 8.88
N MET A 706 -34.09 -31.15 8.69
CA MET A 706 -35.40 -30.95 9.36
C MET A 706 -36.55 -31.79 8.81
N ARG A 707 -36.42 -32.44 7.67
CA ARG A 707 -37.45 -33.27 7.04
C ARG A 707 -38.79 -32.55 6.79
N LYS A 708 -38.73 -31.21 6.56
CA LYS A 708 -39.92 -30.43 6.18
C LYS A 708 -40.27 -30.58 4.70
N LEU A 709 -39.29 -30.90 3.88
CA LEU A 709 -39.41 -31.16 2.46
C LEU A 709 -38.70 -32.49 2.11
N PRO A 710 -39.25 -33.29 1.15
CA PRO A 710 -38.68 -34.59 0.76
C PRO A 710 -37.45 -34.42 -0.15
N LEU A 711 -36.48 -33.63 0.33
CA LEU A 711 -35.33 -33.22 -0.43
C LEU A 711 -34.02 -33.86 0.12
N THR A 712 -33.17 -34.34 -0.77
CA THR A 712 -31.83 -34.79 -0.43
C THR A 712 -30.84 -33.92 -1.20
N THR A 713 -29.92 -33.29 -0.49
CA THR A 713 -28.87 -32.46 -1.10
C THR A 713 -27.54 -33.22 -1.08
N VAL A 714 -26.82 -33.21 -2.21
CA VAL A 714 -25.47 -33.77 -2.35
C VAL A 714 -24.49 -32.62 -2.65
N MET A 715 -23.47 -32.48 -1.82
CA MET A 715 -22.45 -31.46 -2.04
C MET A 715 -21.52 -31.85 -3.20
N GLN A 716 -21.34 -30.95 -4.14
CA GLN A 716 -20.52 -31.10 -5.34
C GLN A 716 -19.22 -30.28 -5.22
N GLU A 717 -18.13 -30.80 -5.77
CA GLU A 717 -16.87 -30.05 -5.84
C GLU A 717 -17.01 -28.78 -6.68
N LYS A 718 -17.79 -28.88 -7.77
CA LYS A 718 -18.02 -27.73 -8.66
C LYS A 718 -19.11 -26.83 -8.08
N LYS A 719 -18.75 -25.57 -7.82
CA LYS A 719 -19.67 -24.54 -7.36
C LYS A 719 -20.57 -24.04 -8.49
N MET A 720 -21.88 -23.91 -8.21
CA MET A 720 -22.82 -23.22 -9.08
C MET A 720 -22.70 -21.71 -8.85
N LEU A 721 -22.46 -20.97 -9.93
CA LEU A 721 -22.27 -19.50 -9.92
C LEU A 721 -22.93 -18.93 -11.18
N ARG A 722 -24.11 -18.29 -11.06
CA ARG A 722 -24.77 -17.67 -12.21
C ARG A 722 -25.93 -16.78 -11.83
N HIS A 723 -26.27 -15.84 -12.72
CA HIS A 723 -27.58 -15.19 -12.70
C HIS A 723 -28.65 -16.17 -13.19
N THR A 724 -29.82 -16.14 -12.58
CA THR A 724 -30.91 -17.06 -12.87
C THR A 724 -32.23 -16.32 -12.83
N SER A 725 -33.03 -16.53 -13.84
CA SER A 725 -34.46 -16.18 -13.84
C SER A 725 -35.28 -17.42 -13.62
N ALA A 726 -36.39 -17.28 -12.88
CA ALA A 726 -37.28 -18.36 -12.57
C ALA A 726 -38.74 -17.88 -12.62
N VAL A 727 -39.67 -18.85 -12.65
CA VAL A 727 -41.09 -18.58 -12.56
C VAL A 727 -41.63 -19.25 -11.27
N THR A 728 -42.26 -18.45 -10.43
CA THR A 728 -42.85 -18.88 -9.18
C THR A 728 -44.18 -19.64 -9.41
N ARG A 729 -44.69 -20.30 -8.39
CA ARG A 729 -46.02 -20.96 -8.43
C ARG A 729 -47.14 -20.02 -8.89
N SER A 730 -47.05 -18.75 -8.55
CA SER A 730 -48.05 -17.74 -8.92
C SER A 730 -47.93 -17.23 -10.36
N GLY A 731 -46.94 -17.72 -11.12
CA GLY A 731 -46.68 -17.29 -12.47
C GLY A 731 -45.83 -15.99 -12.57
N LEU A 732 -45.36 -15.45 -11.46
CA LEU A 732 -44.46 -14.30 -11.50
C LEU A 732 -43.05 -14.73 -11.92
N ALA A 733 -42.48 -13.98 -12.84
CA ALA A 733 -41.07 -14.09 -13.17
C ALA A 733 -40.22 -13.38 -12.09
N VAL A 734 -39.24 -14.07 -11.55
CA VAL A 734 -38.28 -13.54 -10.55
C VAL A 734 -36.87 -13.70 -11.09
N ARG A 735 -35.98 -12.78 -10.68
CA ARG A 735 -34.57 -12.79 -11.05
C ARG A 735 -33.72 -12.78 -9.79
N GLY A 736 -32.54 -13.37 -9.89
CA GLY A 736 -31.58 -13.40 -8.82
C GLY A 736 -30.30 -14.10 -9.26
N TYR A 737 -29.59 -14.71 -8.30
CA TYR A 737 -28.36 -15.44 -8.59
C TYR A 737 -28.26 -16.70 -7.72
N GLU A 738 -27.59 -17.72 -8.25
CA GLU A 738 -27.29 -18.97 -7.55
C GLU A 738 -25.80 -18.99 -7.18
N ILE A 739 -25.49 -19.37 -5.93
CA ILE A 739 -24.12 -19.44 -5.42
C ILE A 739 -23.98 -20.55 -4.37
N HIS A 740 -23.86 -21.80 -4.79
CA HIS A 740 -23.88 -22.96 -3.89
C HIS A 740 -23.09 -24.16 -4.43
N HIS A 741 -22.74 -25.10 -3.53
CA HIS A 741 -22.13 -26.38 -3.88
C HIS A 741 -23.18 -27.52 -3.92
N GLY A 742 -24.30 -27.35 -3.26
CA GLY A 742 -25.32 -28.38 -3.14
C GLY A 742 -26.09 -28.59 -4.44
N GLU A 743 -26.31 -29.85 -4.81
CA GLU A 743 -27.27 -30.28 -5.82
C GLU A 743 -28.40 -31.04 -5.12
N THR A 744 -29.64 -30.54 -5.26
CA THR A 744 -30.80 -31.03 -4.50
C THR A 744 -31.71 -31.85 -5.40
N PHE A 745 -32.12 -33.03 -4.88
CA PHE A 745 -33.01 -33.97 -5.53
C PHE A 745 -34.30 -34.13 -4.73
N CYS A 746 -35.44 -33.99 -5.40
CA CYS A 746 -36.75 -34.22 -4.81
C CYS A 746 -37.23 -35.64 -5.11
N ARG A 747 -37.51 -36.43 -4.06
CA ARG A 747 -37.97 -37.84 -4.22
C ARG A 747 -39.46 -37.95 -4.57
N VAL A 748 -40.28 -37.08 -4.03
CA VAL A 748 -41.74 -37.11 -4.18
C VAL A 748 -42.22 -35.71 -4.47
N LYS A 749 -42.86 -35.51 -5.63
CA LYS A 749 -43.34 -34.19 -6.05
C LYS A 749 -44.80 -33.92 -5.73
N ASP A 750 -45.51 -34.90 -5.14
CA ASP A 750 -46.91 -34.73 -4.77
C ASP A 750 -47.10 -33.64 -3.71
N GLY A 751 -47.92 -32.63 -4.01
CA GLY A 751 -48.16 -31.50 -3.13
C GLY A 751 -47.10 -30.40 -3.18
N LEU A 752 -46.01 -30.56 -4.00
CA LEU A 752 -44.98 -29.56 -4.20
C LEU A 752 -45.14 -28.87 -5.55
N SER A 753 -45.00 -27.55 -5.54
CA SER A 753 -44.73 -26.77 -6.75
C SER A 753 -43.23 -26.59 -6.90
N VAL A 754 -42.68 -26.95 -8.06
CA VAL A 754 -41.25 -26.81 -8.33
C VAL A 754 -41.00 -25.49 -9.09
N MET A 755 -40.04 -24.73 -8.62
CA MET A 755 -39.56 -23.53 -9.30
C MET A 755 -38.46 -23.95 -10.26
N TYR A 756 -38.63 -23.64 -11.53
CA TYR A 756 -37.68 -23.97 -12.59
C TYR A 756 -36.95 -22.72 -13.08
N SER A 757 -35.66 -22.84 -13.28
CA SER A 757 -34.87 -21.85 -14.01
C SER A 757 -35.21 -21.86 -15.51
N GLU A 758 -34.81 -20.84 -16.25
CA GLU A 758 -35.02 -20.72 -17.71
C GLU A 758 -34.48 -21.93 -18.50
N ASP A 759 -33.43 -22.57 -18.01
CA ASP A 759 -32.82 -23.76 -18.59
C ASP A 759 -33.42 -25.10 -18.05
N GLY A 760 -34.53 -25.01 -17.29
CA GLY A 760 -35.31 -26.18 -16.86
C GLY A 760 -34.81 -26.93 -15.63
N ARG A 761 -33.85 -26.35 -14.88
CA ARG A 761 -33.36 -26.95 -13.62
C ARG A 761 -34.27 -26.59 -12.45
N GLU A 762 -34.38 -27.53 -11.51
CA GLU A 762 -35.09 -27.30 -10.26
C GLU A 762 -34.25 -26.47 -9.31
N ILE A 763 -34.72 -25.27 -8.98
CA ILE A 763 -34.00 -24.30 -8.15
C ILE A 763 -34.75 -23.87 -6.90
N GLY A 764 -35.98 -24.35 -6.74
CA GLY A 764 -36.78 -24.06 -5.56
C GLY A 764 -38.02 -24.92 -5.49
N TYR A 765 -38.64 -24.94 -4.31
CA TYR A 765 -39.78 -25.76 -3.97
C TYR A 765 -40.78 -24.98 -3.08
N GLU A 766 -42.03 -24.99 -3.46
CA GLU A 766 -43.10 -24.36 -2.69
C GLU A 766 -44.11 -25.43 -2.23
N ALA A 767 -44.40 -25.47 -0.95
CA ALA A 767 -45.43 -26.27 -0.32
C ALA A 767 -46.38 -25.37 0.48
N GLU A 768 -47.43 -25.92 1.10
CA GLU A 768 -48.28 -25.14 1.97
C GLU A 768 -47.48 -24.61 3.19
N GLY A 769 -47.27 -23.30 3.24
CA GLY A 769 -46.52 -22.64 4.32
C GLY A 769 -45.00 -22.83 4.25
N ILE A 770 -44.45 -23.23 3.11
CA ILE A 770 -42.99 -23.37 2.90
C ILE A 770 -42.58 -22.82 1.53
N LEU A 771 -41.56 -21.98 1.51
CA LEU A 771 -40.80 -21.57 0.32
C LEU A 771 -39.35 -21.93 0.54
N ALA A 772 -38.75 -22.70 -0.34
CA ALA A 772 -37.33 -23.05 -0.26
C ALA A 772 -36.66 -22.86 -1.64
N THR A 773 -35.57 -22.14 -1.73
CA THR A 773 -34.94 -21.81 -3.03
C THR A 773 -33.44 -21.62 -2.93
N TYR A 774 -32.76 -21.94 -4.04
CA TYR A 774 -31.35 -21.54 -4.25
C TYR A 774 -31.18 -20.11 -4.76
N LEU A 775 -32.27 -19.43 -5.14
CA LEU A 775 -32.25 -18.10 -5.72
C LEU A 775 -32.06 -17.05 -4.64
N HIS A 776 -30.81 -16.49 -4.57
CA HIS A 776 -30.53 -15.29 -3.80
C HIS A 776 -31.11 -14.06 -4.52
N GLY A 777 -31.55 -13.04 -3.75
CA GLY A 777 -32.20 -11.85 -4.28
C GLY A 777 -33.66 -12.08 -4.73
N ILE A 778 -34.30 -13.18 -4.35
CA ILE A 778 -35.70 -13.46 -4.72
C ILE A 778 -36.66 -12.36 -4.25
N PHE A 779 -36.37 -11.70 -3.13
CA PHE A 779 -37.18 -10.62 -2.58
C PHE A 779 -36.80 -9.22 -3.17
N ASP A 780 -35.77 -9.11 -4.02
CA ASP A 780 -35.44 -7.87 -4.70
C ASP A 780 -36.53 -7.45 -5.68
N ASP A 781 -37.30 -8.43 -6.24
CA ASP A 781 -38.47 -8.14 -7.06
C ASP A 781 -39.65 -7.66 -6.21
N ASP A 782 -40.04 -6.41 -6.41
CA ASP A 782 -41.06 -5.73 -5.63
C ASP A 782 -42.43 -6.39 -5.72
N ALA A 783 -42.79 -6.91 -6.89
CA ALA A 783 -44.08 -7.57 -7.12
C ALA A 783 -44.15 -8.93 -6.40
N PHE A 784 -43.05 -9.71 -6.52
CA PHE A 784 -42.98 -10.99 -5.80
C PHE A 784 -42.95 -10.79 -4.28
N ARG A 785 -42.09 -9.84 -3.81
CA ARG A 785 -42.00 -9.52 -2.38
C ARG A 785 -43.35 -9.13 -1.81
N ARG A 786 -44.09 -8.26 -2.48
CA ARG A 786 -45.38 -7.81 -2.02
C ARG A 786 -46.40 -8.98 -2.05
N GLN A 787 -46.37 -9.79 -3.11
CA GLN A 787 -47.27 -10.96 -3.20
C GLN A 787 -47.02 -11.98 -2.08
N PHE A 788 -45.72 -12.26 -1.80
CA PHE A 788 -45.32 -13.16 -0.70
C PHE A 788 -45.87 -12.65 0.65
N LEU A 789 -45.61 -11.39 0.99
CA LEU A 789 -46.07 -10.77 2.23
C LEU A 789 -47.60 -10.79 2.30
N ASN A 790 -48.31 -10.53 1.22
CA ASN A 790 -49.76 -10.62 1.16
C ASN A 790 -50.27 -12.04 1.36
N SER A 791 -49.60 -13.06 0.88
CA SER A 791 -49.96 -14.45 1.14
C SER A 791 -49.91 -14.81 2.63
N VAL A 792 -48.87 -14.29 3.34
CA VAL A 792 -48.74 -14.44 4.81
C VAL A 792 -49.87 -13.68 5.54
N ARG A 793 -50.17 -12.45 5.11
CA ARG A 793 -51.25 -11.63 5.67
C ARG A 793 -52.62 -12.32 5.54
N ILE A 794 -52.93 -12.86 4.37
CA ILE A 794 -54.17 -13.57 4.10
C ILE A 794 -54.24 -14.84 4.97
N ARG A 795 -53.17 -15.59 5.14
CA ARG A 795 -53.11 -16.77 6.03
C ARG A 795 -53.41 -16.41 7.48
N LYS A 796 -53.07 -15.19 7.90
CA LYS A 796 -53.36 -14.62 9.22
C LYS A 796 -54.76 -14.01 9.33
N GLY A 797 -55.54 -14.02 8.24
CA GLY A 797 -56.85 -13.41 8.17
C GLY A 797 -56.82 -11.88 7.96
N TRP A 798 -55.69 -11.31 7.54
CA TRP A 798 -55.51 -9.89 7.29
C TRP A 798 -55.72 -9.55 5.81
N ASN A 799 -56.07 -8.27 5.54
CA ASN A 799 -56.22 -7.82 4.16
C ASN A 799 -54.84 -7.70 3.46
N ALA A 800 -54.83 -7.96 2.16
CA ALA A 800 -53.73 -7.68 1.28
C ALA A 800 -53.44 -6.16 1.22
N LEU A 801 -52.20 -5.78 1.07
CA LEU A 801 -51.79 -4.39 0.90
C LEU A 801 -51.27 -4.15 -0.53
N PRO A 802 -51.39 -2.91 -1.05
CA PRO A 802 -50.74 -2.54 -2.33
C PRO A 802 -49.22 -2.53 -2.19
N GLN A 803 -48.51 -2.62 -3.31
CA GLN A 803 -47.09 -2.37 -3.37
C GLN A 803 -46.84 -0.87 -3.12
N THR A 804 -46.01 -0.55 -2.15
CA THR A 804 -45.72 0.83 -1.72
C THR A 804 -44.22 1.13 -1.68
N CYS A 805 -43.40 0.09 -1.73
CA CYS A 805 -41.93 0.22 -1.66
C CYS A 805 -41.30 -0.28 -2.94
N GLU A 806 -40.30 0.43 -3.40
CA GLU A 806 -39.39 0.00 -4.47
C GLU A 806 -38.00 -0.23 -3.87
N TYR A 807 -37.44 -1.40 -4.17
CA TYR A 807 -36.10 -1.76 -3.70
C TYR A 807 -35.06 -1.44 -4.79
N GLY A 808 -34.11 -0.58 -4.45
CA GLY A 808 -33.02 -0.20 -5.34
C GLY A 808 -32.11 0.86 -4.71
N PHE A 809 -30.94 1.01 -5.24
CA PHE A 809 -29.91 1.87 -4.64
C PHE A 809 -29.71 3.21 -5.33
N GLU A 810 -30.38 3.47 -6.45
CA GLU A 810 -30.16 4.65 -7.27
C GLU A 810 -30.33 5.97 -6.50
N ASN A 811 -31.43 6.11 -5.77
CA ASN A 811 -31.72 7.30 -4.94
C ASN A 811 -30.75 7.43 -3.76
N ALA A 812 -30.43 6.31 -3.13
CA ALA A 812 -29.48 6.24 -2.01
C ALA A 812 -28.07 6.65 -2.45
N LEU A 813 -27.61 6.16 -3.59
CA LEU A 813 -26.30 6.50 -4.18
C LEU A 813 -26.24 7.98 -4.59
N ASN A 814 -27.30 8.55 -5.15
CA ASN A 814 -27.35 9.96 -5.48
C ASN A 814 -27.31 10.84 -4.21
N ARG A 815 -28.11 10.53 -3.20
CA ARG A 815 -28.07 11.24 -1.88
C ARG A 815 -26.68 11.18 -1.26
N LEU A 816 -26.04 10.03 -1.29
CA LEU A 816 -24.69 9.83 -0.77
C LEU A 816 -23.66 10.65 -1.55
N ALA A 817 -23.75 10.66 -2.88
CA ALA A 817 -22.86 11.43 -3.74
C ALA A 817 -23.00 12.94 -3.48
N ASP A 818 -24.24 13.46 -3.40
CA ASP A 818 -24.51 14.87 -3.13
C ASP A 818 -23.98 15.29 -1.75
N HIS A 819 -24.12 14.42 -0.76
CA HIS A 819 -23.59 14.66 0.58
C HIS A 819 -22.06 14.77 0.58
N VAL A 820 -21.35 13.78 -0.01
CA VAL A 820 -19.89 13.79 -0.06
C VAL A 820 -19.39 14.95 -0.90
N ARG A 821 -20.04 15.26 -2.04
CA ARG A 821 -19.71 16.40 -2.91
C ARG A 821 -19.72 17.72 -2.15
N SER A 822 -20.67 17.92 -1.28
CA SER A 822 -20.81 19.18 -0.51
C SER A 822 -19.77 19.34 0.62
N ARG A 823 -18.96 18.32 0.90
CA ARG A 823 -18.04 18.25 2.06
C ARG A 823 -16.56 18.15 1.71
N ILE A 824 -16.21 18.11 0.41
CA ILE A 824 -14.82 17.98 -0.06
C ILE A 824 -14.60 18.87 -1.28
N ASP A 825 -13.38 19.44 -1.40
CA ASP A 825 -12.95 20.18 -2.60
C ASP A 825 -12.59 19.20 -3.72
N LEU A 826 -13.57 18.94 -4.59
CA LEU A 826 -13.42 18.03 -5.73
C LEU A 826 -12.45 18.56 -6.79
N GLU A 827 -12.33 19.90 -6.98
CA GLU A 827 -11.40 20.44 -7.96
C GLU A 827 -9.95 20.19 -7.55
N LYS A 828 -9.63 20.41 -6.28
CA LYS A 828 -8.30 20.11 -5.71
C LYS A 828 -8.01 18.61 -5.79
N LEU A 829 -9.01 17.76 -5.51
CA LEU A 829 -8.88 16.32 -5.60
C LEU A 829 -8.64 15.86 -7.05
N TYR A 830 -9.43 16.35 -8.02
CA TYR A 830 -9.30 15.97 -9.44
C TYR A 830 -7.94 16.35 -10.03
N ARG A 831 -7.43 17.54 -9.68
CA ARG A 831 -6.05 17.94 -10.04
C ARG A 831 -5.02 16.97 -9.46
N LYS A 832 -5.20 16.52 -8.20
CA LYS A 832 -4.29 15.57 -7.56
C LYS A 832 -4.37 14.18 -8.19
N MET A 833 -5.54 13.75 -8.64
CA MET A 833 -5.74 12.51 -9.39
C MET A 833 -5.17 12.59 -10.82
N GLY A 834 -4.99 13.78 -11.38
CA GLY A 834 -4.57 13.98 -12.76
C GLY A 834 -5.73 13.91 -13.77
N LEU A 835 -6.98 14.18 -13.32
CA LEU A 835 -8.18 14.28 -14.16
C LEU A 835 -8.34 15.66 -14.83
N LYS A 836 -7.82 16.72 -14.21
CA LYS A 836 -7.85 18.12 -14.68
C LYS A 836 -6.48 18.75 -14.60
#